data_21ad27f85d006715278f5133e58926c8
#
_entry.id   21ad27f85d006715278f5133e58926c8
#
_cell.length_a   1.000
_cell.length_b   1.000
_cell.length_c   1.000
_cell.angle_alpha   90.00
_cell.angle_beta   90.00
_cell.angle_gamma   90.00
#
_symmetry.space_group_name_H-M   'P 1'
#
loop_
_entity.id
_entity.type
_entity.pdbx_description
1 polymer ?
#
loop_
_entity_poly.entity_id
_entity_poly.type
_entity_poly.pdbx_seq_one_letter_code
_entity_poly.pdbx_strand_id
1 'polypeptide(L)'
;MKKSQVFVASGAVLLASGILVACSSSNTSSNNAKLAKDYQYVYQTDPETLDYIVNNVDSTSIFTTNAVDGLLANDKYGNLVPSIAESWTVSKDGLTYTYKIRKDAKWVTAEGEEYAPVTAKDFVTGLKHAVDGKSKGLSIVSSSIKGLDAYIKGETKDFSTVGVKALDDQTLEYTLNQPETFWNDKTTSGVMMPVNEEFLASKGEGFGAPTDANSILYNGPFVLKAVTPKSSIEMAKNDAYWDKENVKIENVKFTFWDGKDQDVIAKGFADGQYSKARIFPTSSTYEKYAADFKDNIYFNEPGAGVATVSLNYGRTAYNHTAKTSEAQKTSTQKALLNKEFRQALNFAVDRNSYSAQTNGTDGAAVAIRNTFAPYALQVGKKTFGELVQDSLAKTNSSTWAKVSLADSQNGLYNEEKAKEVFAKAKSSLQAEGVEFPIHLDALVIQESTAVVNRVQSLKQSIEKVLGSDNVVVDLQQMTQAEALPISFSAPTAKEQDWDIHTLLGWNPDYQDPSTFLDQFVLKGGSTRLYLGIDQNTDASVVSKLGLADYGKLLDDANSENQDVQKRYEKYAVAQAWLTDNALTIPVMASPKETAVSYVSKVLPFSSSYSVAGLKGENSGYLKYTEVGEKAITKEEYEKAREKWLKEKTESNEKAQKELASHVK
;
A
#
# COMPACT_ATOMS: atom_id res chain seq x y z
N MET A 1 53.61 -33.84 -51.64
CA MET A 1 54.90 -33.07 -51.75
C MET A 1 54.73 -31.75 -50.99
N LYS A 2 55.68 -31.51 -50.06
CA LYS A 2 56.13 -30.25 -49.46
C LYS A 2 55.14 -29.45 -48.63
N LYS A 3 55.22 -29.45 -47.29
CA LYS A 3 56.08 -28.69 -46.34
C LYS A 3 55.49 -27.31 -46.02
N SER A 4 54.98 -27.13 -44.83
CA SER A 4 55.55 -26.62 -43.57
C SER A 4 55.89 -25.12 -43.62
N GLN A 5 55.37 -24.34 -42.71
CA GLN A 5 56.15 -23.79 -41.60
C GLN A 5 55.30 -23.00 -40.59
N VAL A 6 55.65 -23.25 -39.37
CA VAL A 6 55.26 -22.59 -38.12
C VAL A 6 55.95 -21.24 -38.04
N PHE A 7 55.26 -20.21 -37.49
CA PHE A 7 55.94 -19.17 -36.72
C PHE A 7 55.11 -18.78 -35.49
N VAL A 8 55.75 -18.94 -34.37
CA VAL A 8 55.38 -18.48 -33.03
C VAL A 8 55.87 -17.05 -32.88
N ALA A 9 55.08 -16.17 -32.35
CA ALA A 9 55.58 -14.97 -31.67
C ALA A 9 54.64 -14.56 -30.52
N SER A 10 55.23 -14.49 -29.39
CA SER A 10 54.72 -14.24 -28.05
C SER A 10 54.32 -12.77 -27.83
N GLY A 11 53.40 -12.56 -26.91
CA GLY A 11 53.51 -11.45 -25.97
C GLY A 11 52.42 -10.39 -26.03
N ALA A 12 51.49 -10.40 -25.11
CA ALA A 12 51.25 -9.41 -24.05
C ALA A 12 49.89 -9.65 -23.40
N VAL A 13 49.93 -10.01 -22.13
CA VAL A 13 48.80 -10.09 -21.24
C VAL A 13 48.36 -8.67 -20.91
N LEU A 14 47.11 -8.34 -21.19
CA LEU A 14 46.41 -7.24 -20.55
C LEU A 14 45.16 -7.82 -19.90
N LEU A 15 45.24 -7.92 -18.58
CA LEU A 15 44.15 -8.22 -17.68
C LEU A 15 43.13 -7.06 -17.75
N ALA A 16 42.01 -7.28 -18.44
CA ALA A 16 40.82 -6.51 -18.26
C ALA A 16 39.86 -7.40 -17.48
N SER A 17 39.68 -7.09 -16.21
CA SER A 17 38.68 -7.70 -15.34
C SER A 17 37.29 -7.26 -15.79
N GLY A 18 36.72 -8.01 -16.72
CA GLY A 18 35.33 -7.93 -17.07
C GLY A 18 34.52 -8.67 -16.02
N ILE A 19 33.72 -7.96 -15.26
CA ILE A 19 32.67 -8.53 -14.42
C ILE A 19 31.61 -9.08 -15.37
N LEU A 20 31.62 -10.37 -15.59
CA LEU A 20 30.56 -11.13 -16.23
C LEU A 20 29.40 -11.22 -15.22
N VAL A 21 28.42 -10.33 -15.38
CA VAL A 21 27.06 -10.59 -14.86
C VAL A 21 26.55 -11.82 -15.62
N ALA A 22 26.58 -12.96 -14.97
CA ALA A 22 25.98 -14.18 -15.49
C ALA A 22 24.45 -14.03 -15.41
N CYS A 23 23.84 -13.54 -16.48
CA CYS A 23 22.46 -13.85 -16.76
C CYS A 23 22.37 -15.36 -17.01
N SER A 24 21.97 -16.13 -16.00
CA SER A 24 21.58 -17.52 -16.22
C SER A 24 20.30 -17.51 -17.05
N SER A 25 20.44 -17.66 -18.35
CA SER A 25 19.33 -18.03 -19.23
C SER A 25 18.87 -19.44 -18.84
N SER A 26 17.89 -19.52 -17.93
CA SER A 26 17.07 -20.71 -17.85
C SER A 26 16.27 -20.78 -19.15
N ASN A 27 16.64 -21.73 -20.02
CA ASN A 27 15.81 -22.16 -21.14
C ASN A 27 14.46 -22.68 -20.61
N THR A 28 13.54 -21.78 -20.38
CA THR A 28 12.13 -22.07 -20.37
C THR A 28 11.68 -21.87 -21.81
N SER A 29 11.12 -22.88 -22.43
CA SER A 29 10.44 -22.80 -23.72
C SER A 29 9.41 -21.68 -23.66
N SER A 30 9.83 -20.44 -23.96
CA SER A 30 8.94 -19.37 -24.30
C SER A 30 8.31 -19.74 -25.64
N ASN A 31 7.05 -20.12 -25.63
CA ASN A 31 6.23 -19.83 -26.79
C ASN A 31 6.51 -18.37 -27.13
N ASN A 32 7.01 -18.08 -28.32
CA ASN A 32 7.15 -16.75 -28.89
C ASN A 32 5.71 -16.20 -29.13
N ALA A 33 4.95 -15.97 -28.06
CA ALA A 33 3.70 -15.26 -28.15
C ALA A 33 4.05 -13.82 -28.56
N LYS A 34 3.52 -13.37 -29.67
CA LYS A 34 3.70 -12.02 -30.15
C LYS A 34 3.08 -11.07 -29.13
N LEU A 35 3.90 -10.14 -28.60
CA LEU A 35 3.45 -9.14 -27.66
C LEU A 35 2.72 -8.01 -28.39
N ALA A 36 1.63 -7.53 -27.80
CA ALA A 36 0.97 -6.31 -28.23
C ALA A 36 1.78 -5.09 -27.81
N LYS A 37 1.73 -4.04 -28.62
CA LYS A 37 2.43 -2.78 -28.38
C LYS A 37 1.57 -1.74 -27.68
N ASP A 38 0.27 -1.97 -27.61
CA ASP A 38 -0.71 -1.05 -27.06
C ASP A 38 -1.23 -1.54 -25.71
N TYR A 39 -1.28 -0.66 -24.72
CA TYR A 39 -1.98 -0.87 -23.48
C TYR A 39 -3.19 0.06 -23.42
N GLN A 40 -4.37 -0.49 -23.22
CA GLN A 40 -5.62 0.26 -23.17
C GLN A 40 -6.42 -0.14 -21.95
N TYR A 41 -6.87 0.87 -21.16
CA TYR A 41 -7.71 0.64 -20.00
C TYR A 41 -8.62 1.86 -19.74
N VAL A 42 -9.25 1.93 -18.58
CA VAL A 42 -10.13 3.04 -18.18
C VAL A 42 -9.54 3.85 -17.04
N TYR A 43 -10.01 5.10 -16.91
CA TYR A 43 -9.82 5.96 -15.74
C TYR A 43 -11.14 6.63 -15.35
N GLN A 44 -11.30 7.03 -14.08
CA GLN A 44 -12.58 7.50 -13.55
C GLN A 44 -12.60 9.01 -13.19
N THR A 45 -11.46 9.60 -12.93
CA THR A 45 -11.36 10.99 -12.48
C THR A 45 -10.27 11.68 -13.25
N ASP A 46 -10.62 12.82 -13.87
CA ASP A 46 -9.62 13.65 -14.53
C ASP A 46 -8.56 14.12 -13.54
N PRO A 47 -7.29 14.24 -13.94
CA PRO A 47 -6.25 14.79 -13.08
C PRO A 47 -6.59 16.26 -12.72
N GLU A 48 -6.48 16.59 -11.44
CA GLU A 48 -6.63 17.98 -10.97
C GLU A 48 -5.42 18.83 -11.35
N THR A 49 -4.26 18.21 -11.47
CA THR A 49 -2.99 18.80 -11.86
C THR A 49 -2.07 17.71 -12.37
N LEU A 50 -1.08 18.07 -13.20
CA LEU A 50 0.05 17.21 -13.56
C LEU A 50 1.30 17.50 -12.69
N ASP A 51 1.20 18.41 -11.71
CA ASP A 51 2.25 18.62 -10.73
C ASP A 51 2.36 17.44 -9.78
N TYR A 52 3.23 16.51 -10.14
CA TYR A 52 3.49 15.25 -9.46
C TYR A 52 4.17 15.40 -8.08
N ILE A 53 4.66 16.60 -7.78
CA ILE A 53 5.27 16.91 -6.48
C ILE A 53 4.22 17.35 -5.45
N VAL A 54 3.32 18.25 -5.84
CA VAL A 54 2.37 18.89 -4.93
C VAL A 54 1.15 17.99 -4.67
N ASN A 55 0.68 17.28 -5.69
CA ASN A 55 -0.51 16.45 -5.60
C ASN A 55 -0.24 15.03 -6.12
N ASN A 56 -0.13 14.07 -5.20
CA ASN A 56 0.07 12.65 -5.46
C ASN A 56 -1.20 11.80 -5.26
N VAL A 57 -2.39 12.38 -5.47
CA VAL A 57 -3.64 11.60 -5.46
C VAL A 57 -3.71 10.66 -6.66
N ASP A 58 -4.43 9.55 -6.54
CA ASP A 58 -4.52 8.50 -7.55
C ASP A 58 -4.88 8.99 -8.95
N SER A 59 -5.79 9.98 -9.06
CA SER A 59 -6.21 10.54 -10.34
C SER A 59 -5.10 11.24 -11.13
N THR A 60 -4.02 11.62 -10.46
CA THR A 60 -2.80 12.20 -11.07
C THR A 60 -1.69 11.17 -11.14
N SER A 61 -1.45 10.43 -10.05
CA SER A 61 -0.28 9.57 -9.93
C SER A 61 -0.25 8.42 -10.94
N ILE A 62 -1.40 7.90 -11.36
CA ILE A 62 -1.47 6.84 -12.39
C ILE A 62 -0.81 7.25 -13.72
N PHE A 63 -0.80 8.54 -14.03
CA PHE A 63 -0.16 9.07 -15.23
C PHE A 63 1.27 9.52 -14.96
N THR A 64 1.47 10.32 -13.92
CA THR A 64 2.77 10.91 -13.60
C THR A 64 3.79 9.87 -13.13
N THR A 65 3.36 8.76 -12.53
CA THR A 65 4.25 7.64 -12.19
C THR A 65 4.94 7.03 -13.41
N ASN A 66 4.31 7.13 -14.59
CA ASN A 66 4.87 6.68 -15.87
C ASN A 66 5.66 7.79 -16.59
N ALA A 67 5.47 9.05 -16.21
CA ALA A 67 6.06 10.22 -16.83
C ALA A 67 7.40 10.63 -16.22
N VAL A 68 7.58 10.39 -14.90
CA VAL A 68 8.74 10.84 -14.14
C VAL A 68 9.30 9.71 -13.27
N ASP A 69 10.60 9.46 -13.38
CA ASP A 69 11.34 8.55 -12.52
C ASP A 69 12.08 9.28 -11.40
N GLY A 70 12.13 8.65 -10.22
CA GLY A 70 12.89 9.09 -9.06
C GLY A 70 14.24 8.39 -8.92
N LEU A 71 14.84 8.48 -7.74
CA LEU A 71 16.15 7.87 -7.44
C LEU A 71 16.14 6.37 -7.63
N LEU A 72 15.16 5.69 -7.06
CA LEU A 72 15.01 4.24 -7.06
C LEU A 72 13.62 3.84 -7.59
N ALA A 73 13.48 2.59 -7.99
CA ALA A 73 12.24 1.95 -8.38
C ALA A 73 12.14 0.56 -7.73
N ASN A 74 11.06 -0.17 -8.00
CA ASN A 74 10.90 -1.54 -7.52
C ASN A 74 10.99 -2.54 -8.68
N ASP A 75 11.59 -3.71 -8.42
CA ASP A 75 11.56 -4.84 -9.35
C ASP A 75 10.23 -5.62 -9.25
N LYS A 76 10.09 -6.68 -10.03
CA LYS A 76 8.88 -7.53 -10.04
C LYS A 76 8.62 -8.27 -8.71
N TYR A 77 9.55 -8.25 -7.78
CA TYR A 77 9.42 -8.86 -6.45
C TYR A 77 9.22 -7.85 -5.34
N GLY A 78 9.30 -6.55 -5.65
CA GLY A 78 9.18 -5.45 -4.71
C GLY A 78 10.51 -5.00 -4.09
N ASN A 79 11.65 -5.51 -4.55
CA ASN A 79 12.95 -5.03 -4.10
C ASN A 79 13.27 -3.68 -4.74
N LEU A 80 13.95 -2.83 -3.97
CA LEU A 80 14.46 -1.55 -4.48
C LEU A 80 15.61 -1.79 -5.47
N VAL A 81 15.51 -1.15 -6.61
CA VAL A 81 16.51 -1.21 -7.69
C VAL A 81 16.90 0.18 -8.15
N PRO A 82 18.13 0.37 -8.69
CA PRO A 82 18.55 1.61 -9.30
C PRO A 82 17.59 2.12 -10.38
N SER A 83 17.32 3.46 -10.37
CA SER A 83 16.59 4.16 -11.42
C SER A 83 17.41 5.36 -11.87
N ILE A 84 17.03 6.62 -11.58
CA ILE A 84 17.85 7.79 -11.87
C ILE A 84 19.16 7.78 -11.06
N ALA A 85 19.16 7.25 -9.85
CA ALA A 85 20.39 6.88 -9.17
C ALA A 85 20.90 5.53 -9.69
N GLU A 86 22.11 5.47 -10.24
CA GLU A 86 22.76 4.22 -10.67
C GLU A 86 23.35 3.42 -9.49
N SER A 87 23.65 4.11 -8.38
CA SER A 87 24.15 3.50 -7.14
C SER A 87 23.97 4.46 -5.97
N TRP A 88 24.13 3.94 -4.75
CA TRP A 88 24.14 4.77 -3.53
C TRP A 88 25.06 4.19 -2.46
N THR A 89 25.38 5.01 -1.46
CA THR A 89 26.10 4.59 -0.24
C THR A 89 25.41 5.17 0.97
N VAL A 90 25.55 4.48 2.10
CA VAL A 90 25.01 4.89 3.39
C VAL A 90 26.17 4.99 4.37
N SER A 91 26.25 6.07 5.15
CA SER A 91 27.23 6.19 6.22
C SER A 91 27.02 5.15 7.33
N LYS A 92 28.06 4.79 8.06
CA LYS A 92 28.01 3.76 9.12
C LYS A 92 26.99 4.06 10.22
N ASP A 93 26.72 5.34 10.49
CA ASP A 93 25.70 5.78 11.44
C ASP A 93 24.29 5.77 10.86
N GLY A 94 24.13 5.45 9.56
CA GLY A 94 22.84 5.41 8.89
C GLY A 94 22.20 6.78 8.61
N LEU A 95 22.93 7.87 8.82
CA LEU A 95 22.39 9.23 8.73
C LEU A 95 22.56 9.88 7.37
N THR A 96 23.58 9.49 6.60
CA THR A 96 23.91 10.13 5.33
C THR A 96 23.81 9.14 4.19
N TYR A 97 22.95 9.47 3.22
CA TYR A 97 22.76 8.72 1.99
C TYR A 97 23.32 9.53 0.82
N THR A 98 24.26 8.95 0.07
CA THR A 98 24.87 9.59 -1.10
C THR A 98 24.51 8.80 -2.34
N TYR A 99 23.77 9.43 -3.25
CA TYR A 99 23.31 8.84 -4.51
C TYR A 99 24.15 9.30 -5.68
N LYS A 100 24.50 8.39 -6.58
CA LYS A 100 25.16 8.69 -7.83
C LYS A 100 24.11 8.76 -8.95
N ILE A 101 23.89 9.96 -9.49
CA ILE A 101 22.95 10.21 -10.58
C ILE A 101 23.57 9.77 -11.91
N ARG A 102 22.81 9.04 -12.71
CA ARG A 102 23.25 8.54 -14.01
C ARG A 102 23.40 9.65 -15.05
N LYS A 103 24.34 9.50 -15.95
CA LYS A 103 24.63 10.52 -16.99
C LYS A 103 23.70 10.46 -18.19
N ASP A 104 23.05 9.33 -18.41
CA ASP A 104 22.19 9.05 -19.56
C ASP A 104 20.71 9.33 -19.29
N ALA A 105 20.34 9.80 -18.09
CA ALA A 105 19.01 10.28 -17.80
C ALA A 105 18.81 11.70 -18.33
N LYS A 106 17.71 11.91 -19.05
CA LYS A 106 17.41 13.18 -19.72
C LYS A 106 15.99 13.62 -19.45
N TRP A 107 15.82 14.91 -19.31
CA TRP A 107 14.54 15.57 -19.44
C TRP A 107 14.18 15.72 -20.91
N VAL A 108 12.92 15.39 -21.26
CA VAL A 108 12.37 15.57 -22.59
C VAL A 108 11.03 16.33 -22.51
N THR A 109 10.67 16.99 -23.64
CA THR A 109 9.36 17.63 -23.81
C THR A 109 8.27 16.59 -24.13
N ALA A 110 7.00 17.01 -24.21
CA ALA A 110 5.90 16.15 -24.65
C ALA A 110 6.07 15.64 -26.09
N GLU A 111 6.82 16.36 -26.94
CA GLU A 111 7.17 15.95 -28.29
C GLU A 111 8.26 14.87 -28.30
N GLY A 112 9.00 14.70 -27.19
CA GLY A 112 10.11 13.76 -27.05
C GLY A 112 11.47 14.37 -27.36
N GLU A 113 11.55 15.68 -27.47
CA GLU A 113 12.81 16.41 -27.70
C GLU A 113 13.61 16.53 -26.41
N GLU A 114 14.91 16.28 -26.47
CA GLU A 114 15.81 16.46 -25.34
C GLU A 114 15.83 17.91 -24.87
N TYR A 115 15.59 18.13 -23.57
CA TYR A 115 15.59 19.46 -22.95
C TYR A 115 16.88 19.70 -22.16
N ALA A 116 17.23 18.82 -21.25
CA ALA A 116 18.41 18.92 -20.39
C ALA A 116 18.77 17.53 -19.79
N PRO A 117 20.00 17.30 -19.29
CA PRO A 117 20.30 16.15 -18.44
C PRO A 117 19.55 16.26 -17.11
N VAL A 118 19.20 15.10 -16.52
CA VAL A 118 18.73 15.05 -15.13
C VAL A 118 19.94 15.13 -14.20
N THR A 119 19.88 16.02 -13.22
CA THR A 119 21.00 16.29 -12.29
C THR A 119 20.59 16.14 -10.83
N ALA A 120 21.56 16.08 -9.94
CA ALA A 120 21.34 16.10 -8.49
C ALA A 120 20.60 17.37 -8.03
N LYS A 121 20.80 18.49 -8.71
CA LYS A 121 20.12 19.76 -8.41
C LYS A 121 18.61 19.66 -8.61
N ASP A 122 18.14 18.86 -9.55
CA ASP A 122 16.71 18.69 -9.81
C ASP A 122 15.96 18.08 -8.62
N PHE A 123 16.61 17.22 -7.85
CA PHE A 123 16.05 16.66 -6.61
C PHE A 123 15.99 17.68 -5.48
N VAL A 124 16.97 18.57 -5.38
CA VAL A 124 16.96 19.70 -4.42
C VAL A 124 15.83 20.66 -4.78
N THR A 125 15.66 20.97 -6.06
CA THR A 125 14.57 21.80 -6.59
C THR A 125 13.21 21.14 -6.31
N GLY A 126 13.08 19.82 -6.55
CA GLY A 126 11.84 19.07 -6.31
C GLY A 126 11.39 19.16 -4.85
N LEU A 127 12.30 18.91 -3.89
CA LEU A 127 11.97 19.01 -2.48
C LEU A 127 11.61 20.45 -2.05
N LYS A 128 12.32 21.45 -2.58
CA LYS A 128 11.97 22.85 -2.34
C LYS A 128 10.59 23.20 -2.89
N HIS A 129 10.30 22.78 -4.12
CA HIS A 129 8.98 22.96 -4.74
C HIS A 129 7.87 22.26 -3.94
N ALA A 130 8.14 21.08 -3.37
CA ALA A 130 7.20 20.40 -2.47
C ALA A 130 6.80 21.27 -1.28
N VAL A 131 7.77 21.95 -0.65
CA VAL A 131 7.48 22.82 0.50
C VAL A 131 6.76 24.09 0.05
N ASP A 132 7.23 24.75 -0.99
CA ASP A 132 6.64 25.99 -1.51
C ASP A 132 5.18 25.77 -1.98
N GLY A 133 4.92 24.64 -2.62
CA GLY A 133 3.59 24.18 -3.07
C GLY A 133 2.74 23.51 -1.99
N LYS A 134 3.25 23.37 -0.77
CA LYS A 134 2.55 22.72 0.36
C LYS A 134 2.08 21.30 0.02
N SER A 135 2.97 20.50 -0.56
CA SER A 135 2.68 19.13 -0.94
C SER A 135 2.03 18.32 0.17
N LYS A 136 0.99 17.59 -0.17
CA LYS A 136 0.33 16.63 0.76
C LYS A 136 1.26 15.47 1.16
N GLY A 137 2.27 15.16 0.34
CA GLY A 137 3.27 14.11 0.60
C GLY A 137 4.37 14.50 1.58
N LEU A 138 4.45 15.75 2.03
CA LEU A 138 5.51 16.20 2.95
C LEU A 138 5.53 15.43 4.27
N SER A 139 4.39 14.96 4.77
CA SER A 139 4.30 14.16 5.99
C SER A 139 5.16 12.88 5.94
N ILE A 140 5.40 12.33 4.75
CA ILE A 140 6.22 11.11 4.55
C ILE A 140 7.69 11.36 4.92
N VAL A 141 8.20 12.58 4.70
CA VAL A 141 9.64 12.89 4.78
C VAL A 141 10.01 14.03 5.73
N SER A 142 9.03 14.82 6.21
CA SER A 142 9.29 16.02 7.02
C SER A 142 10.04 15.73 8.32
N SER A 143 9.74 14.62 8.99
CA SER A 143 10.43 14.19 10.20
C SER A 143 11.76 13.49 9.92
N SER A 144 11.94 12.96 8.71
CA SER A 144 13.13 12.18 8.32
C SER A 144 14.30 13.07 7.93
N ILE A 145 14.08 14.05 7.05
CA ILE A 145 15.16 14.90 6.51
C ILE A 145 15.54 15.97 7.53
N LYS A 146 16.82 16.05 7.83
CA LYS A 146 17.37 17.05 8.79
C LYS A 146 16.94 18.46 8.40
N GLY A 147 16.39 19.20 9.37
CA GLY A 147 16.02 20.61 9.21
C GLY A 147 14.76 20.87 8.35
N LEU A 148 14.18 19.86 7.70
CA LEU A 148 13.03 20.05 6.82
C LEU A 148 11.78 20.50 7.60
N ASP A 149 11.48 19.90 8.73
CA ASP A 149 10.34 20.27 9.58
C ASP A 149 10.42 21.73 10.07
N ALA A 150 11.62 22.17 10.49
CA ALA A 150 11.87 23.55 10.89
C ALA A 150 11.67 24.54 9.71
N TYR A 151 12.08 24.15 8.51
CA TYR A 151 11.87 24.96 7.31
C TYR A 151 10.38 25.04 6.95
N ILE A 152 9.64 23.92 6.98
CA ILE A 152 8.20 23.87 6.74
C ILE A 152 7.43 24.76 7.74
N LYS A 153 7.82 24.76 9.01
CA LYS A 153 7.20 25.58 10.06
C LYS A 153 7.61 27.07 9.99
N GLY A 154 8.55 27.43 9.12
CA GLY A 154 9.05 28.80 8.98
C GLY A 154 9.97 29.26 10.12
N GLU A 155 10.52 28.33 10.91
CA GLU A 155 11.53 28.59 11.94
C GLU A 155 12.85 29.02 11.31
N THR A 156 13.13 28.61 10.10
CA THR A 156 14.19 29.10 9.21
C THR A 156 13.64 29.38 7.82
N LYS A 157 14.22 30.35 7.13
CA LYS A 157 13.93 30.66 5.70
C LYS A 157 15.06 30.24 4.78
N ASP A 158 16.14 29.72 5.33
CA ASP A 158 17.30 29.27 4.56
C ASP A 158 17.19 27.78 4.24
N PHE A 159 16.82 27.46 3.00
CA PHE A 159 16.71 26.08 2.53
C PHE A 159 18.04 25.32 2.56
N SER A 160 19.19 26.03 2.58
CA SER A 160 20.51 25.39 2.69
C SER A 160 20.72 24.65 4.02
N THR A 161 19.88 24.92 5.03
CA THR A 161 19.86 24.22 6.33
C THR A 161 19.17 22.86 6.27
N VAL A 162 18.42 22.60 5.19
CA VAL A 162 17.75 21.32 4.97
C VAL A 162 18.77 20.28 4.49
N GLY A 163 18.64 19.07 5.02
CA GLY A 163 19.55 17.94 4.76
C GLY A 163 19.43 17.34 3.36
N VAL A 164 19.39 18.17 2.31
CA VAL A 164 19.48 17.76 0.91
C VAL A 164 20.47 18.63 0.18
N LYS A 165 21.44 18.05 -0.55
CA LYS A 165 22.49 18.79 -1.25
C LYS A 165 22.89 18.13 -2.56
N ALA A 166 23.00 18.90 -3.62
CA ALA A 166 23.75 18.53 -4.81
C ALA A 166 25.23 18.88 -4.57
N LEU A 167 26.08 17.89 -4.44
CA LEU A 167 27.53 18.09 -4.24
C LEU A 167 28.21 18.42 -5.57
N ASP A 168 27.70 17.83 -6.65
CA ASP A 168 27.97 18.13 -8.05
C ASP A 168 26.73 17.70 -8.88
N ASP A 169 26.78 17.80 -10.21
CA ASP A 169 25.63 17.46 -11.09
C ASP A 169 25.18 16.00 -10.94
N GLN A 170 26.06 15.12 -10.47
CA GLN A 170 25.81 13.67 -10.40
C GLN A 170 25.85 13.10 -8.98
N THR A 171 26.07 13.92 -7.97
CA THR A 171 26.17 13.46 -6.58
C THR A 171 25.17 14.19 -5.72
N LEU A 172 24.15 13.45 -5.29
CA LEU A 172 23.10 13.93 -4.39
C LEU A 172 23.31 13.34 -2.99
N GLU A 173 23.23 14.19 -1.97
CA GLU A 173 23.33 13.78 -0.58
C GLU A 173 22.06 14.13 0.20
N TYR A 174 21.54 13.14 0.95
CA TYR A 174 20.53 13.36 1.99
C TYR A 174 21.14 13.10 3.36
N THR A 175 20.83 13.99 4.33
CA THR A 175 21.15 13.82 5.75
C THR A 175 19.86 13.69 6.52
N LEU A 176 19.71 12.62 7.32
CA LEU A 176 18.54 12.33 8.13
C LEU A 176 18.69 12.81 9.56
N ASN A 177 17.56 12.98 10.27
CA ASN A 177 17.51 13.27 11.70
C ASN A 177 17.87 12.03 12.54
N GLN A 178 17.53 10.84 12.05
CA GLN A 178 17.82 9.54 12.65
C GLN A 178 17.99 8.49 11.57
N PRO A 179 18.67 7.38 11.82
CA PRO A 179 18.78 6.30 10.84
C PRO A 179 17.39 5.69 10.56
N GLU A 180 17.10 5.45 9.29
CA GLU A 180 15.86 4.80 8.83
C GLU A 180 16.19 3.70 7.83
N THR A 181 15.98 2.43 8.20
CA THR A 181 16.24 1.28 7.32
C THR A 181 15.36 1.28 6.05
N PHE A 182 14.25 1.99 6.11
CA PHE A 182 13.24 2.15 5.04
C PHE A 182 13.34 3.50 4.30
N TRP A 183 14.40 4.27 4.52
CA TRP A 183 14.57 5.57 3.85
C TRP A 183 14.49 5.48 2.33
N ASN A 184 15.12 4.48 1.75
CA ASN A 184 15.12 4.29 0.31
C ASN A 184 13.71 4.03 -0.27
N ASP A 185 12.80 3.42 0.48
CA ASP A 185 11.40 3.28 0.06
C ASP A 185 10.72 4.66 -0.05
N LYS A 186 10.99 5.56 0.89
CA LYS A 186 10.45 6.93 0.85
C LYS A 186 10.91 7.70 -0.39
N THR A 187 12.11 7.41 -0.92
CA THR A 187 12.60 8.06 -2.15
C THR A 187 11.81 7.69 -3.40
N THR A 188 10.97 6.65 -3.36
CA THR A 188 10.08 6.29 -4.47
C THR A 188 8.77 7.08 -4.47
N SER A 189 8.51 7.90 -3.44
CA SER A 189 7.30 8.71 -3.31
C SER A 189 7.33 9.94 -4.22
N GLY A 190 6.16 10.41 -4.68
CA GLY A 190 6.05 11.56 -5.57
C GLY A 190 6.71 12.84 -5.05
N VAL A 191 6.64 13.08 -3.73
CA VAL A 191 7.26 14.24 -3.07
C VAL A 191 8.79 14.27 -3.19
N MET A 192 9.42 13.15 -3.57
CA MET A 192 10.88 12.99 -3.71
C MET A 192 11.35 12.97 -5.17
N MET A 193 10.45 13.21 -6.14
CA MET A 193 10.79 13.21 -7.56
C MET A 193 11.58 14.47 -7.94
N PRO A 194 12.43 14.41 -8.98
CA PRO A 194 13.19 15.56 -9.45
C PRO A 194 12.31 16.55 -10.21
N VAL A 195 12.67 17.83 -10.21
CA VAL A 195 12.07 18.92 -11.01
C VAL A 195 13.18 19.79 -11.58
N ASN A 196 13.15 20.04 -12.89
CA ASN A 196 14.09 20.95 -13.52
C ASN A 196 13.79 22.41 -13.15
N GLU A 197 14.77 23.12 -12.58
CA GLU A 197 14.59 24.46 -12.02
C GLU A 197 14.25 25.50 -13.11
N GLU A 198 14.95 25.46 -14.24
CA GLU A 198 14.75 26.42 -15.34
C GLU A 198 13.34 26.24 -15.93
N PHE A 199 12.93 24.99 -16.15
CA PHE A 199 11.60 24.71 -16.67
C PHE A 199 10.50 25.12 -15.68
N LEU A 200 10.64 24.79 -14.39
CA LEU A 200 9.71 25.21 -13.33
C LEU A 200 9.55 26.73 -13.32
N ALA A 201 10.66 27.46 -13.35
CA ALA A 201 10.66 28.92 -13.39
C ALA A 201 10.00 29.48 -14.68
N SER A 202 10.22 28.83 -15.83
CA SER A 202 9.63 29.22 -17.11
C SER A 202 8.11 29.06 -17.15
N LYS A 203 7.58 28.07 -16.46
CA LYS A 203 6.13 27.79 -16.37
C LYS A 203 5.42 28.57 -15.27
N GLY A 204 6.10 28.88 -14.17
CA GLY A 204 5.51 29.57 -13.03
C GLY A 204 4.23 28.86 -12.56
N GLU A 205 3.12 29.62 -12.46
CA GLU A 205 1.81 29.05 -12.06
C GLU A 205 1.22 28.06 -13.09
N GLY A 206 1.74 28.00 -14.29
CA GLY A 206 1.33 27.04 -15.32
C GLY A 206 2.01 25.68 -15.21
N PHE A 207 2.96 25.48 -14.27
CA PHE A 207 3.56 24.18 -14.05
C PHE A 207 2.51 23.17 -13.58
N GLY A 208 2.44 22.03 -14.24
CA GLY A 208 1.47 20.99 -13.90
C GLY A 208 0.02 21.29 -14.31
N ALA A 209 -0.23 22.20 -15.26
CA ALA A 209 -1.58 22.46 -15.78
C ALA A 209 -2.22 21.14 -16.28
N PRO A 210 -3.45 20.76 -15.81
CA PRO A 210 -3.95 19.39 -15.90
C PRO A 210 -4.26 18.90 -17.32
N THR A 211 -4.44 19.80 -18.29
CA THR A 211 -4.78 19.47 -19.68
C THR A 211 -3.67 19.80 -20.68
N ASP A 212 -2.55 20.31 -20.20
CA ASP A 212 -1.40 20.68 -21.03
C ASP A 212 -0.23 19.72 -20.80
N ALA A 213 -0.02 18.80 -21.74
CA ALA A 213 1.12 17.89 -21.72
C ALA A 213 2.48 18.61 -21.69
N ASN A 214 2.55 19.85 -22.17
CA ASN A 214 3.76 20.68 -22.13
C ASN A 214 3.92 21.45 -20.81
N SER A 215 3.08 21.23 -19.82
CA SER A 215 3.18 21.87 -18.50
C SER A 215 4.22 21.23 -17.58
N ILE A 216 4.72 20.03 -17.92
CA ILE A 216 5.79 19.30 -17.21
C ILE A 216 6.84 18.80 -18.20
N LEU A 217 8.01 18.41 -17.70
CA LEU A 217 9.00 17.62 -18.41
C LEU A 217 8.92 16.14 -18.02
N TYR A 218 9.50 15.30 -18.87
CA TYR A 218 9.46 13.85 -18.77
C TYR A 218 10.86 13.27 -18.67
N ASN A 219 11.09 12.31 -17.77
CA ASN A 219 12.31 11.51 -17.70
C ASN A 219 12.02 10.02 -17.47
N GLY A 220 10.74 9.66 -17.41
CA GLY A 220 10.26 8.31 -17.22
C GLY A 220 10.03 7.55 -18.53
N PRO A 221 9.46 6.32 -18.44
CA PRO A 221 9.29 5.43 -19.59
C PRO A 221 8.29 5.94 -20.65
N PHE A 222 7.38 6.85 -20.30
CA PHE A 222 6.36 7.40 -21.22
C PHE A 222 6.28 8.92 -21.15
N VAL A 223 5.82 9.52 -22.24
CA VAL A 223 5.47 10.95 -22.36
C VAL A 223 3.97 11.08 -22.59
N LEU A 224 3.32 12.03 -21.93
CA LEU A 224 1.93 12.39 -22.23
C LEU A 224 1.86 13.03 -23.63
N LYS A 225 0.88 12.62 -24.40
CA LYS A 225 0.58 13.19 -25.73
C LYS A 225 -0.69 14.02 -25.71
N ALA A 226 -1.70 13.58 -24.96
CA ALA A 226 -2.96 14.31 -24.86
C ALA A 226 -3.65 14.00 -23.53
N VAL A 227 -4.29 15.00 -22.95
CA VAL A 227 -5.26 14.90 -21.86
C VAL A 227 -6.54 15.59 -22.29
N THR A 228 -7.55 14.80 -22.64
CA THR A 228 -8.87 15.29 -23.04
C THR A 228 -9.86 14.96 -21.92
N PRO A 229 -10.27 15.95 -21.11
CA PRO A 229 -11.12 15.73 -19.96
C PRO A 229 -12.39 14.94 -20.30
N LYS A 230 -12.74 13.98 -19.44
CA LYS A 230 -13.89 13.07 -19.60
C LYS A 230 -13.95 12.34 -20.96
N SER A 231 -12.80 12.11 -21.56
CA SER A 231 -12.67 11.40 -22.83
C SER A 231 -11.48 10.45 -22.81
N SER A 232 -10.23 10.95 -22.89
CA SER A 232 -9.06 10.08 -22.93
C SER A 232 -7.79 10.77 -22.42
N ILE A 233 -6.85 9.93 -21.93
CA ILE A 233 -5.48 10.31 -21.67
C ILE A 233 -4.59 9.37 -22.48
N GLU A 234 -3.69 9.95 -23.28
CA GLU A 234 -2.84 9.24 -24.21
C GLU A 234 -1.37 9.49 -23.89
N MET A 235 -0.59 8.40 -23.87
CA MET A 235 0.86 8.44 -23.65
C MET A 235 1.56 7.62 -24.73
N ALA A 236 2.80 7.98 -25.03
CA ALA A 236 3.67 7.23 -25.93
C ALA A 236 5.00 6.90 -25.23
N LYS A 237 5.64 5.81 -25.65
CA LYS A 237 6.97 5.43 -25.19
C LYS A 237 7.95 6.59 -25.37
N ASN A 238 8.78 6.80 -24.36
CA ASN A 238 9.86 7.76 -24.39
C ASN A 238 11.10 7.14 -25.03
N ASP A 239 11.41 7.51 -26.27
CA ASP A 239 12.56 6.97 -27.02
C ASP A 239 13.93 7.44 -26.46
N ALA A 240 13.94 8.51 -25.66
CA ALA A 240 15.13 9.00 -24.97
C ALA A 240 15.28 8.41 -23.55
N TYR A 241 14.36 7.56 -23.13
CA TYR A 241 14.42 6.94 -21.81
C TYR A 241 15.65 6.04 -21.67
N TRP A 242 16.37 6.18 -20.57
CA TRP A 242 17.63 5.46 -20.32
C TRP A 242 17.48 3.93 -20.36
N ASP A 243 16.31 3.40 -19.98
CA ASP A 243 16.01 1.95 -19.91
C ASP A 243 14.93 1.54 -20.92
N LYS A 244 14.88 2.21 -22.07
CA LYS A 244 13.85 2.00 -23.10
C LYS A 244 13.76 0.58 -23.65
N GLU A 245 14.85 -0.20 -23.57
CA GLU A 245 14.88 -1.59 -24.04
C GLU A 245 13.97 -2.50 -23.21
N ASN A 246 13.73 -2.15 -21.95
CA ASN A 246 12.82 -2.85 -21.06
C ASN A 246 11.35 -2.42 -21.20
N VAL A 247 11.07 -1.31 -21.87
CA VAL A 247 9.69 -0.83 -22.14
C VAL A 247 9.14 -1.51 -23.38
N LYS A 248 8.15 -2.41 -23.21
CA LYS A 248 7.58 -3.22 -24.31
C LYS A 248 6.36 -2.59 -24.93
N ILE A 249 5.63 -1.75 -24.21
CA ILE A 249 4.47 -1.01 -24.68
C ILE A 249 4.94 0.24 -25.44
N GLU A 250 4.35 0.52 -26.59
CA GLU A 250 4.63 1.73 -27.37
C GLU A 250 3.59 2.83 -27.11
N ASN A 251 2.30 2.44 -27.00
CA ASN A 251 1.21 3.38 -26.80
C ASN A 251 0.36 2.98 -25.58
N VAL A 252 -0.03 3.99 -24.80
CA VAL A 252 -0.93 3.81 -23.66
C VAL A 252 -2.15 4.72 -23.88
N LYS A 253 -3.34 4.16 -23.72
CA LYS A 253 -4.58 4.92 -23.76
C LYS A 253 -5.47 4.56 -22.59
N PHE A 254 -5.85 5.57 -21.83
CA PHE A 254 -6.90 5.46 -20.83
C PHE A 254 -8.15 6.16 -21.34
N THR A 255 -9.27 5.44 -21.35
CA THR A 255 -10.60 5.97 -21.74
C THR A 255 -11.39 6.32 -20.49
N PHE A 256 -12.06 7.47 -20.49
CA PHE A 256 -12.87 7.88 -19.36
C PHE A 256 -14.06 6.95 -19.14
N TRP A 257 -14.30 6.56 -17.90
CA TRP A 257 -15.44 5.78 -17.46
C TRP A 257 -15.96 6.35 -16.14
N ASP A 258 -17.24 6.73 -16.09
CA ASP A 258 -17.85 7.41 -14.94
C ASP A 258 -18.19 6.49 -13.74
N GLY A 259 -17.88 5.21 -13.85
CA GLY A 259 -18.09 4.23 -12.77
C GLY A 259 -19.51 3.70 -12.63
N LYS A 260 -20.50 4.22 -13.38
CA LYS A 260 -21.89 3.88 -13.17
C LYS A 260 -22.27 2.54 -13.79
N ASP A 261 -21.89 2.32 -15.03
CA ASP A 261 -22.13 1.04 -15.72
C ASP A 261 -20.88 0.16 -15.63
N GLN A 262 -20.93 -0.82 -14.74
CA GLN A 262 -19.82 -1.75 -14.50
C GLN A 262 -19.57 -2.68 -15.70
N ASP A 263 -20.56 -2.89 -16.55
CA ASP A 263 -20.48 -3.83 -17.67
C ASP A 263 -19.72 -3.27 -18.88
N VAL A 264 -19.58 -1.94 -18.96
CA VAL A 264 -18.82 -1.27 -20.04
C VAL A 264 -17.41 -1.80 -20.16
N ILE A 265 -16.73 -2.08 -19.02
CA ILE A 265 -15.35 -2.57 -19.04
C ILE A 265 -15.28 -3.99 -19.59
N ALA A 266 -16.13 -4.89 -19.10
CA ALA A 266 -16.17 -6.28 -19.54
C ALA A 266 -16.54 -6.38 -21.03
N LYS A 267 -17.51 -5.57 -21.48
CA LYS A 267 -17.89 -5.48 -22.88
C LYS A 267 -16.74 -4.96 -23.75
N GLY A 268 -16.11 -3.86 -23.33
CA GLY A 268 -14.96 -3.29 -24.07
C GLY A 268 -13.78 -4.25 -24.20
N PHE A 269 -13.55 -5.10 -23.19
CA PHE A 269 -12.57 -6.19 -23.30
C PHE A 269 -12.99 -7.24 -24.33
N ALA A 270 -14.26 -7.68 -24.31
CA ALA A 270 -14.79 -8.63 -25.27
C ALA A 270 -14.71 -8.11 -26.71
N ASP A 271 -14.95 -6.81 -26.90
CA ASP A 271 -14.84 -6.10 -28.18
C ASP A 271 -13.37 -5.77 -28.57
N GLY A 272 -12.39 -6.16 -27.75
CA GLY A 272 -10.96 -5.93 -28.02
C GLY A 272 -10.45 -4.51 -27.74
N GLN A 273 -11.26 -3.67 -27.10
CA GLN A 273 -10.92 -2.26 -26.82
C GLN A 273 -9.98 -2.09 -25.60
N TYR A 274 -9.96 -3.06 -24.68
CA TYR A 274 -9.16 -2.98 -23.46
C TYR A 274 -8.20 -4.16 -23.33
N SER A 275 -7.06 -3.91 -22.70
CA SER A 275 -6.04 -4.92 -22.40
C SER A 275 -6.41 -5.78 -21.20
N LYS A 276 -7.28 -5.28 -20.33
CA LYS A 276 -7.84 -6.01 -19.18
C LYS A 276 -9.24 -5.50 -18.86
N ALA A 277 -10.01 -6.31 -18.14
CA ALA A 277 -11.29 -5.86 -17.59
C ALA A 277 -11.48 -6.37 -16.17
N ARG A 278 -11.96 -5.50 -15.31
CA ARG A 278 -12.50 -5.89 -14.02
C ARG A 278 -13.88 -6.50 -14.23
N ILE A 279 -14.10 -7.66 -13.63
CA ILE A 279 -15.39 -8.32 -13.58
C ILE A 279 -15.95 -8.13 -12.17
N PHE A 280 -17.16 -7.55 -12.07
CA PHE A 280 -17.73 -7.23 -10.78
C PHE A 280 -18.66 -8.35 -10.29
N PRO A 281 -18.32 -9.10 -9.24
CA PRO A 281 -19.16 -10.21 -8.74
C PRO A 281 -20.54 -9.77 -8.27
N THR A 282 -20.71 -8.48 -7.98
CA THR A 282 -21.99 -7.88 -7.54
C THR A 282 -22.82 -7.29 -8.69
N SER A 283 -22.30 -7.33 -9.94
CA SER A 283 -23.04 -6.90 -11.12
C SER A 283 -24.15 -7.87 -11.47
N SER A 284 -25.27 -7.35 -11.98
CA SER A 284 -26.38 -8.17 -12.49
C SER A 284 -26.02 -9.02 -13.72
N THR A 285 -24.94 -8.68 -14.41
CA THR A 285 -24.43 -9.40 -15.60
C THR A 285 -23.26 -10.33 -15.28
N TYR A 286 -22.88 -10.46 -13.99
CA TYR A 286 -21.74 -11.29 -13.58
C TYR A 286 -21.82 -12.72 -14.11
N GLU A 287 -22.99 -13.37 -13.97
CA GLU A 287 -23.21 -14.74 -14.44
C GLU A 287 -22.91 -14.90 -15.95
N LYS A 288 -23.29 -13.90 -16.76
CA LYS A 288 -23.01 -13.89 -18.19
C LYS A 288 -21.52 -13.85 -18.46
N TYR A 289 -20.80 -12.87 -17.87
CA TYR A 289 -19.36 -12.73 -18.10
C TYR A 289 -18.55 -13.85 -17.46
N ALA A 290 -19.02 -14.39 -16.34
CA ALA A 290 -18.44 -15.58 -15.73
C ALA A 290 -18.54 -16.81 -16.65
N ALA A 291 -19.61 -16.92 -17.44
CA ALA A 291 -19.75 -17.96 -18.43
C ALA A 291 -18.92 -17.69 -19.70
N ASP A 292 -18.94 -16.45 -20.21
CA ASP A 292 -18.22 -16.03 -21.42
C ASP A 292 -16.68 -16.15 -21.26
N PHE A 293 -16.17 -15.86 -20.06
CA PHE A 293 -14.73 -15.87 -19.73
C PHE A 293 -14.33 -16.96 -18.73
N LYS A 294 -15.08 -18.04 -18.66
CA LYS A 294 -14.99 -19.10 -17.66
C LYS A 294 -13.56 -19.52 -17.31
N ASP A 295 -12.71 -19.71 -18.31
CA ASP A 295 -11.34 -20.20 -18.12
C ASP A 295 -10.31 -19.07 -17.97
N ASN A 296 -10.74 -17.80 -18.08
CA ASN A 296 -9.87 -16.63 -18.11
C ASN A 296 -10.05 -15.69 -16.91
N ILE A 297 -11.07 -15.93 -16.07
CA ILE A 297 -11.28 -15.12 -14.85
C ILE A 297 -10.34 -15.61 -13.75
N TYR A 298 -9.57 -14.68 -13.20
CA TYR A 298 -8.72 -14.91 -12.04
C TYR A 298 -8.85 -13.76 -11.04
N PHE A 299 -8.40 -13.98 -9.80
CA PHE A 299 -8.28 -12.94 -8.78
C PHE A 299 -6.83 -12.50 -8.70
N ASN A 300 -6.59 -11.18 -8.82
CA ASN A 300 -5.24 -10.63 -8.66
C ASN A 300 -4.76 -10.76 -7.22
N GLU A 301 -3.45 -10.68 -7.04
CA GLU A 301 -2.83 -10.62 -5.70
C GLU A 301 -3.34 -9.35 -4.98
N PRO A 302 -3.89 -9.45 -3.77
CA PRO A 302 -4.34 -8.29 -3.03
C PRO A 302 -3.15 -7.45 -2.56
N GLY A 303 -3.31 -6.13 -2.60
CA GLY A 303 -2.30 -5.21 -2.12
C GLY A 303 -2.04 -5.27 -0.61
N ALA A 304 -1.11 -4.46 -0.13
CA ALA A 304 -0.68 -4.46 1.27
C ALA A 304 -1.64 -3.75 2.23
N GLY A 305 -2.61 -3.01 1.71
CA GLY A 305 -3.57 -2.28 2.53
C GLY A 305 -4.50 -3.20 3.32
N VAL A 306 -5.02 -2.70 4.44
CA VAL A 306 -5.93 -3.41 5.34
C VAL A 306 -7.18 -2.58 5.60
N ALA A 307 -8.35 -3.22 5.57
CA ALA A 307 -9.60 -2.69 6.12
C ALA A 307 -9.89 -3.36 7.46
N THR A 308 -10.48 -2.59 8.38
CA THR A 308 -10.69 -3.03 9.76
C THR A 308 -12.08 -2.68 10.27
N VAL A 309 -12.57 -3.49 11.20
CA VAL A 309 -13.66 -3.13 12.09
C VAL A 309 -13.03 -2.43 13.29
N SER A 310 -13.26 -1.13 13.39
CA SER A 310 -12.78 -0.27 14.47
C SER A 310 -13.77 -0.24 15.63
N LEU A 311 -13.28 -0.15 16.86
CA LEU A 311 -14.07 -0.13 18.09
C LEU A 311 -13.82 1.20 18.83
N ASN A 312 -14.88 1.89 19.24
CA ASN A 312 -14.78 3.17 19.94
C ASN A 312 -14.78 2.97 21.45
N TYR A 313 -13.65 3.21 22.08
CA TYR A 313 -13.43 3.05 23.51
C TYR A 313 -13.75 4.30 24.33
N GLY A 314 -13.77 5.47 23.68
CA GLY A 314 -13.94 6.77 24.33
C GLY A 314 -15.26 7.47 24.00
N ARG A 315 -16.26 6.74 23.52
CA ARG A 315 -17.52 7.34 23.04
C ARG A 315 -18.21 8.14 24.14
N THR A 316 -18.52 9.41 23.82
CA THR A 316 -19.28 10.33 24.67
C THR A 316 -20.50 10.92 23.94
N ALA A 317 -20.53 10.86 22.60
CA ALA A 317 -21.67 11.29 21.79
C ALA A 317 -22.60 10.10 21.51
N TYR A 318 -23.91 10.32 21.69
CA TYR A 318 -24.94 9.29 21.52
C TYR A 318 -26.16 9.85 20.78
N ASN A 319 -25.94 10.72 19.77
CA ASN A 319 -27.03 11.26 18.94
C ASN A 319 -27.57 10.20 17.97
N HIS A 320 -26.71 9.23 17.58
CA HIS A 320 -27.03 8.13 16.68
C HIS A 320 -26.86 6.80 17.44
N THR A 321 -27.88 6.44 18.22
CA THR A 321 -27.80 5.26 19.08
C THR A 321 -29.16 4.56 19.20
N ALA A 322 -29.12 3.23 19.27
CA ALA A 322 -30.27 2.41 19.64
C ALA A 322 -30.40 2.24 21.17
N LYS A 323 -29.42 2.67 21.96
CA LYS A 323 -29.43 2.59 23.42
C LYS A 323 -30.44 3.57 24.01
N THR A 324 -31.27 3.06 24.89
CA THR A 324 -32.38 3.81 25.50
C THR A 324 -32.12 4.25 26.95
N SER A 325 -31.03 3.79 27.56
CA SER A 325 -30.68 4.10 28.96
C SER A 325 -29.19 4.37 29.15
N GLU A 326 -28.84 5.08 30.20
CA GLU A 326 -27.45 5.29 30.61
C GLU A 326 -26.79 3.97 31.06
N ALA A 327 -27.57 3.03 31.58
CA ALA A 327 -27.09 1.70 31.95
C ALA A 327 -26.61 0.94 30.70
N GLN A 328 -27.34 0.97 29.58
CA GLN A 328 -26.91 0.36 28.31
C GLN A 328 -25.65 1.01 27.76
N LYS A 329 -25.53 2.35 27.80
CA LYS A 329 -24.31 3.07 27.37
C LYS A 329 -23.11 2.65 28.20
N THR A 330 -23.24 2.63 29.53
CA THR A 330 -22.20 2.22 30.45
C THR A 330 -21.83 0.73 30.27
N SER A 331 -22.82 -0.12 30.06
CA SER A 331 -22.60 -1.57 29.80
C SER A 331 -21.78 -1.79 28.55
N THR A 332 -22.09 -1.07 27.45
CA THR A 332 -21.33 -1.15 26.20
C THR A 332 -19.88 -0.68 26.40
N GLN A 333 -19.64 0.45 27.09
CA GLN A 333 -18.29 0.93 27.36
C GLN A 333 -17.48 -0.07 28.19
N LYS A 334 -18.05 -0.65 29.26
CA LYS A 334 -17.39 -1.66 30.07
C LYS A 334 -17.06 -2.91 29.24
N ALA A 335 -18.01 -3.36 28.41
CA ALA A 335 -17.81 -4.51 27.55
C ALA A 335 -16.67 -4.27 26.54
N LEU A 336 -16.64 -3.12 25.85
CA LEU A 336 -15.57 -2.79 24.91
C LEU A 336 -14.20 -2.68 25.60
N LEU A 337 -14.12 -2.21 26.85
CA LEU A 337 -12.88 -2.16 27.62
C LEU A 337 -12.42 -3.53 28.14
N ASN A 338 -13.29 -4.57 28.15
CA ASN A 338 -12.95 -5.93 28.55
C ASN A 338 -12.23 -6.66 27.40
N LYS A 339 -11.02 -7.15 27.63
CA LYS A 339 -10.18 -7.81 26.63
C LYS A 339 -10.84 -9.09 26.07
N GLU A 340 -11.38 -9.92 26.94
CA GLU A 340 -12.03 -11.18 26.54
C GLU A 340 -13.27 -10.92 25.69
N PHE A 341 -14.01 -9.84 25.96
CA PHE A 341 -15.13 -9.44 25.12
C PHE A 341 -14.67 -9.09 23.68
N ARG A 342 -13.59 -8.30 23.55
CA ARG A 342 -13.03 -7.96 22.24
C ARG A 342 -12.49 -9.18 21.51
N GLN A 343 -11.81 -10.08 22.21
CA GLN A 343 -11.34 -11.36 21.64
C GLN A 343 -12.52 -12.20 21.15
N ALA A 344 -13.61 -12.26 21.93
CA ALA A 344 -14.82 -12.97 21.51
C ALA A 344 -15.42 -12.38 20.23
N LEU A 345 -15.50 -11.05 20.11
CA LEU A 345 -15.93 -10.39 18.87
C LEU A 345 -14.99 -10.77 17.71
N ASN A 346 -13.67 -10.72 17.91
CA ASN A 346 -12.68 -11.04 16.87
C ASN A 346 -12.81 -12.47 16.33
N PHE A 347 -13.08 -13.46 17.24
CA PHE A 347 -13.31 -14.84 16.84
C PHE A 347 -14.72 -15.09 16.28
N ALA A 348 -15.70 -14.23 16.58
CA ALA A 348 -17.07 -14.34 16.07
C ALA A 348 -17.23 -13.75 14.66
N VAL A 349 -16.30 -12.91 14.19
CA VAL A 349 -16.37 -12.27 12.87
C VAL A 349 -15.97 -13.26 11.77
N ASP A 350 -16.96 -13.70 10.98
CA ASP A 350 -16.73 -14.47 9.75
C ASP A 350 -16.24 -13.55 8.61
N ARG A 351 -14.92 -13.48 8.48
CA ARG A 351 -14.26 -12.64 7.48
C ARG A 351 -14.57 -13.06 6.05
N ASN A 352 -14.81 -14.37 5.84
CA ASN A 352 -15.17 -14.88 4.53
C ASN A 352 -16.55 -14.36 4.09
N SER A 353 -17.56 -14.48 4.94
CA SER A 353 -18.90 -13.95 4.68
C SER A 353 -18.89 -12.43 4.55
N TYR A 354 -18.08 -11.71 5.33
CA TYR A 354 -17.90 -10.27 5.25
C TYR A 354 -17.28 -9.84 3.92
N SER A 355 -16.19 -10.48 3.52
CA SER A 355 -15.47 -10.21 2.27
C SER A 355 -16.31 -10.53 1.04
N ALA A 356 -17.14 -11.59 1.09
CA ALA A 356 -18.01 -12.01 0.00
C ALA A 356 -18.99 -10.91 -0.44
N GLN A 357 -19.36 -10.00 0.46
CA GLN A 357 -20.27 -8.89 0.13
C GLN A 357 -19.68 -7.88 -0.86
N THR A 358 -18.37 -7.91 -1.05
CA THR A 358 -17.66 -7.04 -2.01
C THR A 358 -17.01 -7.86 -3.13
N ASN A 359 -16.41 -9.01 -2.79
CA ASN A 359 -15.56 -9.79 -3.68
C ASN A 359 -16.27 -11.01 -4.29
N GLY A 360 -17.56 -11.20 -3.99
CA GLY A 360 -18.29 -12.41 -4.35
C GLY A 360 -17.79 -13.65 -3.59
N THR A 361 -18.47 -14.77 -3.74
CA THR A 361 -18.14 -16.01 -3.02
C THR A 361 -16.74 -16.52 -3.38
N ASP A 362 -16.39 -16.48 -4.66
CA ASP A 362 -15.14 -17.04 -5.18
C ASP A 362 -13.91 -16.19 -4.81
N GLY A 363 -14.07 -14.86 -4.70
CA GLY A 363 -13.01 -13.93 -4.34
C GLY A 363 -12.89 -13.66 -2.84
N ALA A 364 -13.85 -14.11 -2.06
CA ALA A 364 -13.95 -13.75 -0.64
C ALA A 364 -12.69 -14.09 0.15
N ALA A 365 -12.20 -15.32 0.04
CA ALA A 365 -11.04 -15.80 0.78
C ALA A 365 -9.76 -15.04 0.39
N VAL A 366 -9.55 -14.75 -0.88
CA VAL A 366 -8.32 -14.12 -1.37
C VAL A 366 -8.05 -12.77 -0.69
N ALA A 367 -9.12 -12.02 -0.40
CA ALA A 367 -9.02 -10.70 0.22
C ALA A 367 -8.84 -10.71 1.74
N ILE A 368 -8.98 -11.84 2.44
CA ILE A 368 -8.96 -11.87 3.91
C ILE A 368 -7.61 -11.40 4.47
N ARG A 369 -7.70 -10.56 5.53
CA ARG A 369 -6.59 -10.12 6.37
C ARG A 369 -6.87 -10.44 7.83
N ASN A 370 -5.89 -11.01 8.52
CA ASN A 370 -5.98 -11.39 9.94
C ASN A 370 -5.10 -10.51 10.85
N THR A 371 -4.19 -9.72 10.27
CA THR A 371 -3.31 -8.78 10.99
C THR A 371 -3.45 -7.39 10.40
N PHE A 372 -3.14 -6.35 11.18
CA PHE A 372 -3.20 -4.97 10.71
C PHE A 372 -2.02 -4.65 9.77
N ALA A 373 -0.80 -5.01 10.15
CA ALA A 373 0.32 -5.02 9.21
C ALA A 373 0.27 -6.29 8.33
N PRO A 374 0.62 -6.21 7.04
CA PRO A 374 0.48 -7.33 6.11
C PRO A 374 1.27 -8.56 6.56
N TYR A 375 0.61 -9.72 6.53
CA TYR A 375 1.26 -11.00 6.81
C TYR A 375 2.44 -11.28 5.87
N ALA A 376 2.29 -10.92 4.61
CA ALA A 376 3.23 -11.23 3.52
C ALA A 376 4.47 -10.33 3.43
N LEU A 377 4.66 -9.35 4.35
CA LEU A 377 5.92 -8.59 4.40
C LEU A 377 7.08 -9.55 4.62
N GLN A 378 8.08 -9.51 3.73
CA GLN A 378 9.17 -10.48 3.75
C GLN A 378 10.31 -10.06 4.67
N VAL A 379 10.78 -10.99 5.52
CA VAL A 379 11.88 -10.80 6.46
C VAL A 379 12.84 -12.00 6.36
N GLY A 380 13.87 -11.89 5.54
CA GLY A 380 14.75 -13.03 5.27
C GLY A 380 13.95 -14.20 4.68
N LYS A 381 13.95 -15.35 5.37
CA LYS A 381 13.20 -16.56 4.96
C LYS A 381 11.79 -16.65 5.51
N LYS A 382 11.42 -15.78 6.45
CA LYS A 382 10.08 -15.74 7.07
C LYS A 382 9.30 -14.55 6.58
N THR A 383 7.99 -14.64 6.68
CA THR A 383 7.11 -13.49 6.58
C THR A 383 6.95 -12.83 7.96
N PHE A 384 6.58 -11.56 7.95
CA PHE A 384 6.25 -10.83 9.17
C PHE A 384 5.13 -11.51 9.96
N GLY A 385 4.10 -12.00 9.26
CA GLY A 385 2.99 -12.72 9.89
C GLY A 385 3.40 -14.01 10.58
N GLU A 386 4.39 -14.76 10.06
CA GLU A 386 4.94 -15.93 10.75
C GLU A 386 5.66 -15.53 12.04
N LEU A 387 6.38 -14.41 12.06
CA LEU A 387 6.99 -13.88 13.28
C LEU A 387 5.93 -13.46 14.31
N VAL A 388 4.84 -12.84 13.86
CA VAL A 388 3.70 -12.47 14.71
C VAL A 388 3.05 -13.72 15.32
N GLN A 389 2.81 -14.75 14.52
CA GLN A 389 2.21 -15.99 14.97
C GLN A 389 3.09 -16.70 16.00
N ASP A 390 4.40 -16.76 15.77
CA ASP A 390 5.37 -17.30 16.73
C ASP A 390 5.36 -16.52 18.07
N SER A 391 5.24 -15.19 17.99
CA SER A 391 5.17 -14.33 19.18
C SER A 391 3.88 -14.54 19.97
N LEU A 392 2.73 -14.61 19.31
CA LEU A 392 1.44 -14.90 19.93
C LEU A 392 1.42 -16.27 20.62
N ALA A 393 1.93 -17.30 19.95
CA ALA A 393 2.00 -18.65 20.52
C ALA A 393 2.85 -18.72 21.79
N LYS A 394 3.91 -17.89 21.88
CA LYS A 394 4.75 -17.79 23.09
C LYS A 394 4.05 -17.02 24.21
N THR A 395 3.32 -15.94 23.89
CA THR A 395 2.71 -15.07 24.89
C THR A 395 1.45 -15.67 25.49
N ASN A 396 0.60 -16.29 24.68
CA ASN A 396 -0.67 -16.88 25.10
C ASN A 396 -0.98 -18.14 24.25
N SER A 397 -0.26 -19.23 24.51
CA SER A 397 -0.39 -20.48 23.77
C SER A 397 -1.80 -21.09 23.86
N SER A 398 -2.51 -20.93 24.98
CA SER A 398 -3.86 -21.48 25.16
C SER A 398 -4.87 -20.86 24.18
N THR A 399 -4.68 -19.61 23.81
CA THR A 399 -5.54 -18.90 22.86
C THR A 399 -5.05 -19.05 21.42
N TRP A 400 -3.74 -18.95 21.18
CA TRP A 400 -3.19 -18.68 19.85
C TRP A 400 -2.44 -19.83 19.18
N ALA A 401 -2.03 -20.90 19.92
CA ALA A 401 -1.18 -21.97 19.37
C ALA A 401 -1.76 -22.71 18.16
N LYS A 402 -3.08 -22.69 17.97
CA LYS A 402 -3.77 -23.38 16.86
C LYS A 402 -4.49 -22.42 15.90
N VAL A 403 -4.26 -21.12 16.03
CA VAL A 403 -4.88 -20.10 15.20
C VAL A 403 -3.95 -19.76 14.04
N SER A 404 -4.44 -19.80 12.80
CA SER A 404 -3.72 -19.32 11.64
C SER A 404 -4.00 -17.84 11.41
N LEU A 405 -2.93 -17.04 11.30
CA LEU A 405 -3.02 -15.62 10.92
C LEU A 405 -2.76 -15.41 9.43
N ALA A 406 -2.50 -16.47 8.67
CA ALA A 406 -2.16 -16.35 7.26
C ALA A 406 -3.25 -15.62 6.48
N ASP A 407 -2.82 -14.76 5.56
CA ASP A 407 -3.70 -14.09 4.62
C ASP A 407 -4.46 -15.11 3.76
N SER A 408 -5.60 -14.71 3.24
CA SER A 408 -6.48 -15.56 2.42
C SER A 408 -7.04 -16.78 3.16
N GLN A 409 -6.99 -16.78 4.49
CA GLN A 409 -7.56 -17.82 5.33
C GLN A 409 -8.47 -17.20 6.40
N ASN A 410 -9.63 -17.82 6.62
CA ASN A 410 -10.57 -17.41 7.69
C ASN A 410 -10.14 -17.96 9.06
N GLY A 411 -8.84 -17.89 9.37
CA GLY A 411 -8.23 -18.61 10.50
C GLY A 411 -8.58 -18.06 11.88
N LEU A 412 -9.06 -16.80 11.95
CA LEU A 412 -9.55 -16.21 13.20
C LEU A 412 -11.02 -16.53 13.47
N TYR A 413 -11.83 -16.89 12.47
CA TYR A 413 -13.22 -17.27 12.72
C TYR A 413 -13.29 -18.63 13.42
N ASN A 414 -13.79 -18.63 14.66
CA ASN A 414 -13.91 -19.84 15.46
C ASN A 414 -15.05 -19.71 16.47
N GLU A 415 -16.21 -20.30 16.15
CA GLU A 415 -17.43 -20.19 16.96
C GLU A 415 -17.26 -20.76 18.39
N GLU A 416 -16.56 -21.87 18.52
CA GLU A 416 -16.34 -22.50 19.84
C GLU A 416 -15.45 -21.63 20.72
N LYS A 417 -14.35 -21.14 20.14
CA LYS A 417 -13.42 -20.25 20.83
C LYS A 417 -14.06 -18.92 21.20
N ALA A 418 -14.86 -18.35 20.32
CA ALA A 418 -15.61 -17.12 20.59
C ALA A 418 -16.53 -17.32 21.82
N LYS A 419 -17.28 -18.43 21.87
CA LYS A 419 -18.18 -18.78 23.01
C LYS A 419 -17.40 -19.02 24.30
N GLU A 420 -16.26 -19.74 24.24
CA GLU A 420 -15.40 -20.00 25.41
C GLU A 420 -14.90 -18.67 26.02
N VAL A 421 -14.33 -17.79 25.18
CA VAL A 421 -13.76 -16.53 25.66
C VAL A 421 -14.88 -15.58 26.11
N PHE A 422 -16.03 -15.57 25.40
CA PHE A 422 -17.19 -14.76 25.77
C PHE A 422 -17.75 -15.17 27.13
N ALA A 423 -17.79 -16.45 27.45
CA ALA A 423 -18.28 -16.93 28.78
C ALA A 423 -17.44 -16.34 29.92
N LYS A 424 -16.11 -16.24 29.74
CA LYS A 424 -15.21 -15.57 30.70
C LYS A 424 -15.53 -14.09 30.82
N ALA A 425 -15.64 -13.38 29.65
CA ALA A 425 -16.01 -11.98 29.60
C ALA A 425 -17.36 -11.72 30.29
N LYS A 426 -18.39 -12.53 29.98
CA LYS A 426 -19.73 -12.35 30.54
C LYS A 426 -19.73 -12.47 32.06
N SER A 427 -19.01 -13.45 32.60
CA SER A 427 -18.88 -13.64 34.07
C SER A 427 -18.27 -12.43 34.77
N SER A 428 -17.16 -11.87 34.22
CA SER A 428 -16.51 -10.70 34.80
C SER A 428 -17.38 -9.44 34.65
N LEU A 429 -18.01 -9.25 33.50
CA LEU A 429 -18.86 -8.08 33.22
C LEU A 429 -20.14 -8.09 34.10
N GLN A 430 -20.74 -9.26 34.33
CA GLN A 430 -21.86 -9.39 35.26
C GLN A 430 -21.48 -9.02 36.69
N ALA A 431 -20.28 -9.42 37.14
CA ALA A 431 -19.75 -9.00 38.45
C ALA A 431 -19.54 -7.48 38.56
N GLU A 432 -19.31 -6.79 37.43
CA GLU A 432 -19.23 -5.34 37.35
C GLU A 432 -20.58 -4.64 37.17
N GLY A 433 -21.69 -5.37 37.20
CA GLY A 433 -23.04 -4.84 37.04
C GLY A 433 -23.40 -4.46 35.59
N VAL A 434 -22.80 -5.11 34.61
CA VAL A 434 -23.12 -4.91 33.19
C VAL A 434 -24.43 -5.60 32.83
N GLU A 435 -25.31 -4.86 32.16
CA GLU A 435 -26.59 -5.36 31.64
C GLU A 435 -26.42 -5.95 30.25
N PHE A 436 -27.12 -7.05 29.97
CA PHE A 436 -27.17 -7.70 28.66
C PHE A 436 -28.58 -7.61 28.08
N PRO A 437 -28.71 -7.57 26.72
CA PRO A 437 -27.65 -7.64 25.73
C PRO A 437 -26.78 -6.37 25.65
N ILE A 438 -25.52 -6.52 25.25
CA ILE A 438 -24.65 -5.40 24.89
C ILE A 438 -25.08 -4.87 23.52
N HIS A 439 -25.43 -3.61 23.43
CA HIS A 439 -25.82 -2.92 22.20
C HIS A 439 -24.62 -2.22 21.54
N LEU A 440 -24.29 -2.60 20.31
CA LEU A 440 -23.17 -2.04 19.53
C LEU A 440 -23.73 -1.27 18.33
N ASP A 441 -23.75 0.07 18.41
CA ASP A 441 -24.16 0.92 17.29
C ASP A 441 -23.11 0.89 16.19
N ALA A 442 -23.45 0.31 15.02
CA ALA A 442 -22.59 0.22 13.85
C ALA A 442 -22.95 1.28 12.82
N LEU A 443 -22.01 2.17 12.51
CA LEU A 443 -22.18 3.21 11.50
C LEU A 443 -22.25 2.62 10.10
N VAL A 444 -23.29 3.01 9.32
CA VAL A 444 -23.55 2.49 7.97
C VAL A 444 -23.86 3.64 7.01
N ILE A 445 -23.06 3.78 5.96
CA ILE A 445 -23.35 4.68 4.83
C ILE A 445 -24.38 4.01 3.92
N GLN A 446 -25.61 4.51 3.91
CA GLN A 446 -26.76 3.89 3.25
C GLN A 446 -26.68 3.94 1.71
N GLU A 447 -25.93 4.86 1.12
CA GLU A 447 -25.76 4.97 -0.33
C GLU A 447 -24.91 3.87 -0.93
N SER A 448 -24.15 3.15 -0.10
CA SER A 448 -23.31 2.04 -0.55
C SER A 448 -23.88 0.69 -0.17
N THR A 449 -24.54 0.03 -1.11
CA THR A 449 -25.09 -1.34 -0.90
C THR A 449 -24.02 -2.31 -0.38
N ALA A 450 -22.77 -2.22 -0.87
CA ALA A 450 -21.68 -3.07 -0.40
C ALA A 450 -21.34 -2.81 1.07
N VAL A 451 -21.37 -1.54 1.54
CA VAL A 451 -21.16 -1.21 2.96
C VAL A 451 -22.32 -1.75 3.81
N VAL A 452 -23.56 -1.51 3.39
CA VAL A 452 -24.77 -2.03 4.08
C VAL A 452 -24.67 -3.54 4.25
N ASN A 453 -24.41 -4.27 3.16
CA ASN A 453 -24.31 -5.74 3.17
C ASN A 453 -23.17 -6.25 4.05
N ARG A 454 -22.01 -5.58 4.05
CA ARG A 454 -20.88 -5.95 4.93
C ARG A 454 -21.22 -5.81 6.41
N VAL A 455 -21.84 -4.69 6.80
CA VAL A 455 -22.23 -4.49 8.21
C VAL A 455 -23.37 -5.43 8.61
N GLN A 456 -24.29 -5.74 7.69
CA GLN A 456 -25.31 -6.78 7.90
C GLN A 456 -24.68 -8.16 8.12
N SER A 457 -23.68 -8.53 7.32
CA SER A 457 -22.93 -9.78 7.49
C SER A 457 -22.19 -9.83 8.83
N LEU A 458 -21.58 -8.71 9.23
CA LEU A 458 -20.93 -8.56 10.54
C LEU A 458 -21.93 -8.82 11.68
N LYS A 459 -23.11 -8.15 11.63
CA LYS A 459 -24.20 -8.35 12.58
C LYS A 459 -24.61 -9.83 12.67
N GLN A 460 -24.92 -10.43 11.52
CA GLN A 460 -25.35 -11.84 11.46
C GLN A 460 -24.31 -12.78 12.05
N SER A 461 -23.03 -12.57 11.76
CA SER A 461 -21.94 -13.39 12.28
C SER A 461 -21.82 -13.29 13.80
N ILE A 462 -21.75 -12.07 14.34
CA ILE A 462 -21.61 -11.83 15.79
C ILE A 462 -22.82 -12.36 16.54
N GLU A 463 -24.05 -12.03 16.14
CA GLU A 463 -25.27 -12.43 16.82
C GLU A 463 -25.55 -13.95 16.74
N LYS A 464 -25.21 -14.58 15.59
CA LYS A 464 -25.27 -16.05 15.46
C LYS A 464 -24.35 -16.75 16.46
N VAL A 465 -23.11 -16.26 16.60
CA VAL A 465 -22.09 -16.93 17.41
C VAL A 465 -22.25 -16.66 18.89
N LEU A 466 -22.47 -15.40 19.29
CA LEU A 466 -22.55 -15.00 20.69
C LEU A 466 -23.97 -15.02 21.26
N GLY A 467 -24.98 -15.04 20.40
CA GLY A 467 -26.40 -14.96 20.75
C GLY A 467 -26.91 -13.53 20.90
N SER A 468 -28.07 -13.22 20.30
CA SER A 468 -28.71 -11.89 20.37
C SER A 468 -29.16 -11.48 21.79
N ASP A 469 -29.35 -12.46 22.70
CA ASP A 469 -29.58 -12.18 24.12
C ASP A 469 -28.32 -11.68 24.86
N ASN A 470 -27.16 -11.76 24.22
CA ASN A 470 -25.87 -11.33 24.76
C ASN A 470 -25.32 -10.10 24.06
N VAL A 471 -25.35 -10.08 22.72
CA VAL A 471 -24.81 -8.98 21.92
C VAL A 471 -25.75 -8.69 20.76
N VAL A 472 -26.08 -7.42 20.57
CA VAL A 472 -26.88 -6.91 19.43
C VAL A 472 -26.05 -5.87 18.69
N VAL A 473 -25.96 -6.01 17.38
CA VAL A 473 -25.34 -5.00 16.50
C VAL A 473 -26.45 -4.18 15.87
N ASP A 474 -26.53 -2.91 16.26
CA ASP A 474 -27.57 -1.97 15.84
C ASP A 474 -27.06 -1.11 14.66
N LEU A 475 -27.62 -1.32 13.47
CA LEU A 475 -27.24 -0.59 12.26
C LEU A 475 -27.75 0.84 12.29
N GLN A 476 -26.84 1.82 12.41
CA GLN A 476 -27.14 3.25 12.35
C GLN A 476 -26.94 3.71 10.90
N GLN A 477 -28.02 3.60 10.10
CA GLN A 477 -28.00 3.97 8.68
C GLN A 477 -28.15 5.47 8.51
N MET A 478 -27.23 6.09 7.75
CA MET A 478 -27.21 7.51 7.47
C MET A 478 -26.54 7.82 6.14
N THR A 479 -26.70 9.03 5.64
CA THR A 479 -26.00 9.48 4.44
C THR A 479 -24.51 9.65 4.69
N GLN A 480 -23.70 9.61 3.62
CA GLN A 480 -22.27 9.89 3.73
C GLN A 480 -21.99 11.28 4.33
N ALA A 481 -22.82 12.28 3.98
CA ALA A 481 -22.70 13.64 4.51
C ALA A 481 -22.93 13.71 6.03
N GLU A 482 -23.80 12.87 6.58
CA GLU A 482 -24.04 12.74 8.03
C GLU A 482 -22.97 11.89 8.71
N ALA A 483 -22.51 10.82 8.07
CA ALA A 483 -21.54 9.88 8.63
C ALA A 483 -20.13 10.46 8.79
N LEU A 484 -19.62 11.20 7.79
CA LEU A 484 -18.24 11.70 7.82
C LEU A 484 -17.94 12.64 8.99
N PRO A 485 -18.78 13.62 9.35
CA PRO A 485 -18.51 14.53 10.48
C PRO A 485 -18.44 13.85 11.85
N ILE A 486 -19.11 12.71 12.04
CA ILE A 486 -19.15 11.94 13.29
C ILE A 486 -18.19 10.72 13.27
N SER A 487 -17.35 10.61 12.25
CA SER A 487 -16.38 9.52 12.07
C SER A 487 -15.06 10.03 11.51
N PHE A 488 -14.81 9.83 10.23
CA PHE A 488 -13.53 10.14 9.57
C PHE A 488 -13.12 11.61 9.73
N SER A 489 -14.04 12.56 9.51
CA SER A 489 -13.80 14.00 9.56
C SER A 489 -14.05 14.62 10.94
N ALA A 490 -14.43 13.83 11.94
CA ALA A 490 -14.62 14.34 13.31
C ALA A 490 -13.33 14.97 13.82
N PRO A 491 -13.31 16.21 14.31
CA PRO A 491 -12.07 16.89 14.70
C PRO A 491 -11.43 16.31 15.95
N THR A 492 -12.21 15.80 16.90
CA THR A 492 -11.73 15.17 18.14
C THR A 492 -12.47 13.86 18.42
N ALA A 493 -11.99 13.09 19.42
CA ALA A 493 -12.65 11.86 19.86
C ALA A 493 -14.08 12.10 20.41
N LYS A 494 -14.39 13.30 20.89
CA LYS A 494 -15.71 13.64 21.44
C LYS A 494 -16.82 13.64 20.40
N GLU A 495 -16.50 13.96 19.16
CA GLU A 495 -17.47 13.97 18.05
C GLU A 495 -17.65 12.57 17.42
N GLN A 496 -16.84 11.57 17.81
CA GLN A 496 -17.00 10.19 17.33
C GLN A 496 -18.28 9.58 17.91
N ASP A 497 -19.29 9.34 17.06
CA ASP A 497 -20.62 8.90 17.49
C ASP A 497 -21.00 7.53 16.90
N TRP A 498 -20.27 6.50 17.31
CA TRP A 498 -20.41 5.10 16.90
C TRP A 498 -19.74 4.18 17.92
N ASP A 499 -20.11 2.90 17.98
CA ASP A 499 -19.37 1.84 18.70
C ASP A 499 -18.54 1.00 17.75
N ILE A 500 -19.09 0.77 16.54
CA ILE A 500 -18.43 0.03 15.45
C ILE A 500 -18.35 0.91 14.20
N HIS A 501 -17.19 0.93 13.58
CA HIS A 501 -16.92 1.63 12.33
C HIS A 501 -16.18 0.70 11.35
N THR A 502 -16.71 0.55 10.11
CA THR A 502 -16.19 -0.41 9.11
C THR A 502 -15.61 0.25 7.85
N LEU A 503 -15.50 1.57 7.86
CA LEU A 503 -15.09 2.36 6.68
C LEU A 503 -13.60 2.69 6.67
N LEU A 504 -12.87 2.27 7.71
CA LEU A 504 -11.46 2.57 7.86
C LEU A 504 -10.58 1.45 7.30
N GLY A 505 -9.47 1.90 6.75
CA GLY A 505 -8.38 1.07 6.31
C GLY A 505 -7.09 1.86 6.31
N TRP A 506 -5.97 1.19 6.12
CA TRP A 506 -4.66 1.79 6.02
C TRP A 506 -3.91 1.22 4.82
N ASN A 507 -3.30 2.09 4.04
CA ASN A 507 -2.36 1.72 2.99
C ASN A 507 -0.97 2.21 3.41
N PRO A 508 0.10 1.44 3.19
CA PRO A 508 1.42 1.81 3.66
C PRO A 508 2.00 3.00 2.89
N ASP A 509 2.65 3.91 3.61
CA ASP A 509 3.41 5.01 3.03
C ASP A 509 4.81 4.56 2.57
N TYR A 510 5.36 3.52 3.24
CA TYR A 510 6.67 2.92 2.97
C TYR A 510 6.69 1.47 3.44
N GLN A 511 7.69 0.70 2.99
CA GLN A 511 7.79 -0.74 3.25
C GLN A 511 8.45 -1.03 4.60
N ASP A 512 7.77 -0.69 5.70
CA ASP A 512 8.19 -1.02 7.07
C ASP A 512 6.95 -1.21 7.95
N PRO A 513 6.96 -2.12 8.94
CA PRO A 513 5.81 -2.33 9.83
C PRO A 513 5.36 -1.08 10.61
N SER A 514 6.26 -0.11 10.81
CA SER A 514 5.95 1.13 11.53
C SER A 514 4.82 1.92 10.87
N THR A 515 4.75 1.97 9.54
CA THR A 515 3.67 2.70 8.84
C THR A 515 2.29 2.21 9.26
N PHE A 516 2.16 0.92 9.60
CA PHE A 516 0.92 0.31 10.09
C PHE A 516 0.74 0.49 11.60
N LEU A 517 1.76 0.14 12.38
CA LEU A 517 1.63 -0.06 13.82
C LEU A 517 1.72 1.25 14.61
N ASP A 518 2.40 2.26 14.10
CA ASP A 518 2.47 3.59 14.71
C ASP A 518 1.12 4.34 14.66
N GLN A 519 0.11 3.80 13.94
CA GLN A 519 -1.25 4.34 13.93
C GLN A 519 -1.95 4.24 15.31
N PHE A 520 -1.50 3.33 16.18
CA PHE A 520 -2.13 3.04 17.47
C PHE A 520 -1.45 3.73 18.66
N VAL A 521 -0.59 4.73 18.45
CA VAL A 521 -0.05 5.58 19.51
C VAL A 521 -0.88 6.86 19.69
N LEU A 522 -1.07 7.31 20.93
CA LEU A 522 -1.87 8.50 21.21
C LEU A 522 -1.28 9.80 20.62
N LYS A 523 0.05 9.91 20.63
CA LYS A 523 0.73 11.09 20.10
C LYS A 523 1.31 10.81 18.72
N GLY A 524 0.73 11.41 17.70
CA GLY A 524 1.20 11.27 16.32
C GLY A 524 0.55 10.09 15.55
N GLY A 525 -0.18 9.21 16.22
CA GLY A 525 -0.94 8.14 15.57
C GLY A 525 -2.38 8.55 15.22
N SER A 526 -3.15 7.58 14.76
CA SER A 526 -4.53 7.76 14.30
C SER A 526 -5.57 7.14 15.25
N THR A 527 -5.27 7.14 16.56
CA THR A 527 -6.13 6.50 17.59
C THR A 527 -7.55 7.05 17.61
N ARG A 528 -7.74 8.33 17.26
CA ARG A 528 -9.06 8.93 17.11
C ARG A 528 -9.92 8.16 16.08
N LEU A 529 -9.33 7.79 14.97
CA LEU A 529 -10.03 7.07 13.91
C LEU A 529 -10.27 5.60 14.27
N TYR A 530 -9.23 4.90 14.73
CA TYR A 530 -9.30 3.45 14.92
C TYR A 530 -9.87 3.02 16.27
N LEU A 531 -9.69 3.85 17.31
CA LEU A 531 -10.03 3.52 18.69
C LEU A 531 -11.03 4.50 19.33
N GLY A 532 -11.44 5.56 18.63
CA GLY A 532 -12.33 6.59 19.16
C GLY A 532 -11.75 7.36 20.35
N ILE A 533 -10.42 7.43 20.49
CA ILE A 533 -9.72 8.10 21.60
C ILE A 533 -8.63 9.05 21.10
N ASP A 534 -8.38 10.09 21.86
CA ASP A 534 -7.32 11.07 21.63
C ASP A 534 -6.64 11.46 22.96
N GLN A 535 -5.74 12.46 22.92
CA GLN A 535 -5.00 12.93 24.08
C GLN A 535 -5.90 13.55 25.18
N ASN A 536 -7.16 13.88 24.87
CA ASN A 536 -8.12 14.45 25.80
C ASN A 536 -9.07 13.39 26.38
N THR A 537 -8.96 12.14 25.95
CA THR A 537 -9.77 11.04 26.47
C THR A 537 -9.39 10.73 27.92
N ASP A 538 -10.38 10.34 28.73
CA ASP A 538 -10.16 10.00 30.14
C ASP A 538 -9.00 9.02 30.32
N ALA A 539 -8.05 9.38 31.18
CA ALA A 539 -6.83 8.61 31.42
C ALA A 539 -7.11 7.18 31.91
N SER A 540 -8.25 6.95 32.59
CA SER A 540 -8.65 5.62 33.04
C SER A 540 -9.03 4.70 31.89
N VAL A 541 -9.66 5.22 30.82
CA VAL A 541 -9.96 4.51 29.58
C VAL A 541 -8.66 4.11 28.89
N VAL A 542 -7.78 5.08 28.67
CA VAL A 542 -6.47 4.87 28.03
C VAL A 542 -5.64 3.82 28.77
N SER A 543 -5.61 3.91 30.10
CA SER A 543 -4.88 2.97 30.97
C SER A 543 -5.42 1.53 30.85
N LYS A 544 -6.75 1.35 30.82
CA LYS A 544 -7.37 0.01 30.67
C LYS A 544 -7.08 -0.64 29.32
N LEU A 545 -6.82 0.16 28.28
CA LEU A 545 -6.41 -0.36 26.97
C LEU A 545 -4.96 -0.81 26.92
N GLY A 546 -4.11 -0.40 27.88
CA GLY A 546 -2.69 -0.78 27.94
C GLY A 546 -1.82 -0.10 26.88
N LEU A 547 -2.24 1.03 26.31
CA LEU A 547 -1.52 1.71 25.22
C LEU A 547 -0.12 2.19 25.61
N ALA A 548 0.15 2.43 26.93
CA ALA A 548 1.49 2.75 27.39
C ALA A 548 2.49 1.59 27.22
N ASP A 549 2.03 0.34 27.42
CA ASP A 549 2.88 -0.83 27.20
C ASP A 549 3.07 -1.10 25.71
N TYR A 550 2.03 -0.88 24.90
CA TYR A 550 2.16 -0.91 23.45
C TYR A 550 3.17 0.12 22.93
N GLY A 551 3.11 1.36 23.44
CA GLY A 551 4.08 2.41 23.11
C GLY A 551 5.53 1.99 23.39
N LYS A 552 5.81 1.33 24.53
CA LYS A 552 7.16 0.81 24.83
C LYS A 552 7.63 -0.24 23.81
N LEU A 553 6.73 -1.10 23.34
CA LEU A 553 7.08 -2.09 22.31
C LEU A 553 7.45 -1.41 20.99
N LEU A 554 6.71 -0.36 20.61
CA LEU A 554 7.04 0.43 19.43
C LEU A 554 8.34 1.22 19.61
N ASP A 555 8.56 1.83 20.77
CA ASP A 555 9.81 2.55 21.06
C ASP A 555 11.03 1.60 20.96
N ASP A 556 10.90 0.37 21.49
CA ASP A 556 11.95 -0.65 21.36
C ASP A 556 12.18 -1.05 19.89
N ALA A 557 11.10 -1.24 19.11
CA ALA A 557 11.21 -1.56 17.70
C ALA A 557 11.79 -0.38 16.89
N ASN A 558 11.38 0.85 17.17
CA ASN A 558 11.86 2.06 16.52
C ASN A 558 13.34 2.37 16.87
N SER A 559 13.83 1.93 18.04
CA SER A 559 15.24 2.05 18.40
C SER A 559 16.15 1.15 17.58
N GLU A 560 15.61 0.08 16.96
CA GLU A 560 16.36 -0.82 16.07
C GLU A 560 16.31 -0.26 14.64
N ASN A 561 17.35 0.46 14.25
CA ASN A 561 17.42 1.21 13.01
C ASN A 561 18.63 0.83 12.12
N GLN A 562 19.29 -0.28 12.41
CA GLN A 562 20.42 -0.80 11.63
C GLN A 562 20.19 -2.24 11.13
N ASP A 563 19.51 -3.07 11.91
CA ASP A 563 19.23 -4.46 11.58
C ASP A 563 17.73 -4.63 11.26
N VAL A 564 17.40 -4.70 9.97
CA VAL A 564 16.03 -4.84 9.46
C VAL A 564 15.33 -6.07 10.04
N GLN A 565 16.04 -7.20 10.17
CA GLN A 565 15.43 -8.42 10.69
C GLN A 565 15.05 -8.28 12.16
N LYS A 566 15.96 -7.77 13.01
CA LYS A 566 15.65 -7.52 14.42
C LYS A 566 14.55 -6.47 14.59
N ARG A 567 14.56 -5.43 13.76
CA ARG A 567 13.49 -4.43 13.74
C ARG A 567 12.14 -5.09 13.51
N TYR A 568 12.01 -5.93 12.49
CA TYR A 568 10.76 -6.63 12.18
C TYR A 568 10.37 -7.64 13.26
N GLU A 569 11.33 -8.35 13.86
CA GLU A 569 11.09 -9.24 15.01
C GLU A 569 10.47 -8.47 16.20
N LYS A 570 10.97 -7.28 16.52
CA LYS A 570 10.43 -6.42 17.56
C LYS A 570 9.03 -5.89 17.20
N TYR A 571 8.83 -5.44 15.96
CA TYR A 571 7.49 -5.06 15.49
C TYR A 571 6.50 -6.23 15.48
N ALA A 572 6.96 -7.44 15.24
CA ALA A 572 6.11 -8.63 15.34
C ALA A 572 5.61 -8.86 16.77
N VAL A 573 6.39 -8.52 17.80
CA VAL A 573 5.92 -8.51 19.21
C VAL A 573 4.84 -7.46 19.41
N ALA A 574 5.00 -6.24 18.86
CA ALA A 574 4.00 -5.18 18.95
C ALA A 574 2.70 -5.57 18.22
N GLN A 575 2.78 -6.13 17.02
CA GLN A 575 1.59 -6.64 16.31
C GLN A 575 0.93 -7.79 17.06
N ALA A 576 1.70 -8.70 17.64
CA ALA A 576 1.17 -9.79 18.46
C ALA A 576 0.41 -9.24 19.68
N TRP A 577 0.94 -8.22 20.33
CA TRP A 577 0.27 -7.52 21.43
C TRP A 577 -1.05 -6.89 20.97
N LEU A 578 -1.05 -6.19 19.84
CA LEU A 578 -2.25 -5.55 19.25
C LEU A 578 -3.32 -6.60 18.93
N THR A 579 -2.94 -7.73 18.34
CA THR A 579 -3.82 -8.84 18.00
C THR A 579 -4.39 -9.53 19.25
N ASP A 580 -3.57 -9.79 20.27
CA ASP A 580 -4.01 -10.42 21.52
C ASP A 580 -4.95 -9.52 22.33
N ASN A 581 -4.75 -8.20 22.27
CA ASN A 581 -5.67 -7.24 22.89
C ASN A 581 -6.92 -6.95 22.05
N ALA A 582 -6.96 -7.39 20.80
CA ALA A 582 -8.06 -7.21 19.86
C ALA A 582 -8.60 -5.77 19.82
N LEU A 583 -7.68 -4.77 19.83
CA LEU A 583 -8.10 -3.36 19.85
C LEU A 583 -8.77 -2.92 18.56
N THR A 584 -8.48 -3.58 17.46
CA THR A 584 -9.14 -3.46 16.17
C THR A 584 -9.23 -4.85 15.54
N ILE A 585 -10.17 -5.05 14.62
CA ILE A 585 -10.41 -6.35 13.98
C ILE A 585 -10.10 -6.20 12.48
N PRO A 586 -8.89 -6.55 12.02
CA PRO A 586 -8.60 -6.64 10.59
C PRO A 586 -9.52 -7.63 9.92
N VAL A 587 -10.05 -7.31 8.74
CA VAL A 587 -11.04 -8.18 8.06
C VAL A 587 -10.65 -8.54 6.64
N MET A 588 -10.18 -7.59 5.85
CA MET A 588 -9.83 -7.83 4.46
C MET A 588 -8.80 -6.81 3.96
N ALA A 589 -8.23 -7.04 2.79
CA ALA A 589 -7.43 -6.04 2.09
C ALA A 589 -8.23 -4.75 1.87
N SER A 590 -7.54 -3.61 1.82
CA SER A 590 -8.18 -2.32 1.57
C SER A 590 -9.07 -2.38 0.33
N PRO A 591 -10.25 -1.72 0.32
CA PRO A 591 -11.17 -1.75 -0.83
C PRO A 591 -10.56 -1.33 -2.17
N LYS A 592 -9.52 -0.51 -2.18
CA LYS A 592 -8.76 -0.17 -3.39
C LYS A 592 -7.91 -1.31 -3.92
N GLU A 593 -7.50 -2.22 -3.03
CA GLU A 593 -6.52 -3.28 -3.27
C GLU A 593 -7.09 -4.67 -3.00
N THR A 594 -8.44 -4.78 -2.91
CA THR A 594 -9.10 -6.07 -2.75
C THR A 594 -8.78 -6.99 -3.92
N ALA A 595 -8.86 -8.30 -3.68
CA ALA A 595 -8.77 -9.31 -4.71
C ALA A 595 -9.83 -9.07 -5.79
N VAL A 596 -9.44 -8.36 -6.84
CA VAL A 596 -10.34 -8.00 -7.93
C VAL A 596 -10.35 -9.13 -8.93
N SER A 597 -11.54 -9.53 -9.36
CA SER A 597 -11.73 -10.47 -10.45
C SER A 597 -11.41 -9.79 -11.78
N TYR A 598 -10.45 -10.33 -12.51
CA TYR A 598 -10.02 -9.83 -13.80
C TYR A 598 -10.11 -10.88 -14.90
N VAL A 599 -10.35 -10.40 -16.12
CA VAL A 599 -9.93 -11.03 -17.38
C VAL A 599 -8.89 -10.12 -18.03
N SER A 600 -7.76 -10.67 -18.51
CA SER A 600 -6.63 -9.85 -18.93
C SER A 600 -5.81 -10.49 -20.03
N LYS A 601 -5.25 -9.64 -20.90
CA LYS A 601 -4.16 -9.96 -21.83
C LYS A 601 -2.78 -9.57 -21.25
N VAL A 602 -2.75 -8.83 -20.14
CA VAL A 602 -1.50 -8.47 -19.44
C VAL A 602 -0.89 -9.74 -18.87
N LEU A 603 0.39 -9.99 -19.16
CA LEU A 603 1.09 -11.18 -18.68
C LEU A 603 1.29 -11.10 -17.15
N PRO A 604 0.97 -12.16 -16.40
CA PRO A 604 1.03 -12.14 -14.95
C PRO A 604 2.46 -11.87 -14.46
N PHE A 605 2.58 -11.00 -13.47
CA PHE A 605 3.85 -10.65 -12.81
C PHE A 605 4.95 -10.17 -13.77
N SER A 606 4.58 -9.59 -14.93
CA SER A 606 5.52 -8.91 -15.83
C SER A 606 5.91 -7.53 -15.30
N SER A 607 5.03 -6.87 -14.57
CA SER A 607 5.23 -5.52 -14.00
C SER A 607 6.07 -5.52 -12.72
N SER A 608 6.55 -4.34 -12.34
CA SER A 608 7.12 -4.11 -11.01
C SER A 608 6.08 -4.32 -9.92
N TYR A 609 6.48 -4.93 -8.81
CA TYR A 609 5.67 -5.02 -7.60
C TYR A 609 6.19 -4.01 -6.56
N SER A 610 5.30 -3.39 -5.81
CA SER A 610 5.65 -2.54 -4.67
C SER A 610 4.62 -2.70 -3.57
N VAL A 611 5.08 -2.77 -2.31
CA VAL A 611 4.19 -2.70 -1.14
C VAL A 611 3.73 -1.26 -0.93
N ALA A 612 4.60 -0.30 -1.21
CA ALA A 612 4.36 1.13 -1.06
C ALA A 612 5.10 1.92 -2.15
N GLY A 613 4.77 3.20 -2.28
CA GLY A 613 5.38 4.10 -3.27
C GLY A 613 4.69 4.03 -4.64
N LEU A 614 5.27 4.74 -5.62
CA LEU A 614 4.63 4.96 -6.93
C LEU A 614 5.11 4.01 -8.03
N LYS A 615 6.19 3.25 -7.82
CA LYS A 615 6.85 2.49 -8.89
C LYS A 615 6.48 1.00 -8.87
N GLY A 616 5.20 0.70 -8.73
CA GLY A 616 4.68 -0.67 -8.73
C GLY A 616 3.38 -0.83 -9.51
N GLU A 617 2.96 -2.06 -9.72
CA GLU A 617 1.76 -2.42 -10.50
C GLU A 617 0.48 -1.77 -9.94
N ASN A 618 0.35 -1.74 -8.61
CA ASN A 618 -0.83 -1.16 -7.94
C ASN A 618 -0.96 0.36 -8.18
N SER A 619 0.15 1.01 -8.52
CA SER A 619 0.18 2.44 -8.88
C SER A 619 0.06 2.66 -10.40
N GLY A 620 -0.14 1.61 -11.20
CA GLY A 620 -0.25 1.69 -12.65
C GLY A 620 1.08 1.91 -13.36
N TYR A 621 2.22 1.53 -12.76
CA TYR A 621 3.54 1.65 -13.38
C TYR A 621 3.71 0.62 -14.49
N LEU A 622 3.88 1.06 -15.73
CA LEU A 622 3.81 0.24 -16.93
C LEU A 622 5.17 -0.13 -17.53
N LYS A 623 6.28 0.28 -16.93
CA LYS A 623 7.64 0.11 -17.48
C LYS A 623 7.93 -1.29 -18.00
N TYR A 624 7.63 -2.32 -17.20
CA TYR A 624 7.92 -3.72 -17.53
C TYR A 624 6.69 -4.51 -17.97
N THR A 625 5.54 -3.82 -18.10
CA THR A 625 4.28 -4.49 -18.44
C THR A 625 4.35 -5.08 -19.84
N GLU A 626 3.99 -6.34 -19.95
CA GLU A 626 3.86 -7.07 -21.21
C GLU A 626 2.39 -7.42 -21.47
N VAL A 627 1.93 -7.21 -22.70
CA VAL A 627 0.56 -7.51 -23.11
C VAL A 627 0.58 -8.58 -24.20
N GLY A 628 -0.13 -9.69 -23.99
CA GLY A 628 -0.31 -10.75 -24.99
C GLY A 628 -1.44 -10.43 -25.97
N GLU A 629 -1.53 -11.20 -27.05
CA GLU A 629 -2.64 -11.07 -28.02
C GLU A 629 -3.95 -11.70 -27.48
N LYS A 630 -3.84 -12.69 -26.59
CA LYS A 630 -4.98 -13.45 -26.04
C LYS A 630 -5.12 -13.21 -24.54
N ALA A 631 -6.34 -13.37 -24.04
CA ALA A 631 -6.59 -13.43 -22.60
C ALA A 631 -5.83 -14.61 -21.99
N ILE A 632 -5.16 -14.36 -20.85
CA ILE A 632 -4.52 -15.40 -20.05
C ILE A 632 -5.58 -16.29 -19.40
N THR A 633 -5.27 -17.56 -19.20
CA THR A 633 -6.13 -18.46 -18.46
C THR A 633 -5.89 -18.36 -16.95
N LYS A 634 -6.90 -18.74 -16.17
CA LYS A 634 -6.75 -18.87 -14.70
C LYS A 634 -5.59 -19.78 -14.33
N GLU A 635 -5.41 -20.91 -15.04
CA GLU A 635 -4.30 -21.85 -14.80
C GLU A 635 -2.95 -21.22 -15.09
N GLU A 636 -2.81 -20.42 -16.16
CA GLU A 636 -1.58 -19.68 -16.47
C GLU A 636 -1.26 -18.66 -15.37
N TYR A 637 -2.27 -17.94 -14.86
CA TYR A 637 -2.09 -17.01 -13.75
C TYR A 637 -1.66 -17.72 -12.47
N GLU A 638 -2.32 -18.80 -12.09
CA GLU A 638 -2.01 -19.57 -10.87
C GLU A 638 -0.57 -20.15 -10.91
N LYS A 639 -0.17 -20.73 -12.05
CA LYS A 639 1.21 -21.21 -12.24
C LYS A 639 2.24 -20.08 -12.17
N ALA A 640 1.95 -18.94 -12.78
CA ALA A 640 2.83 -17.78 -12.72
C ALA A 640 2.93 -17.25 -11.29
N ARG A 641 1.82 -17.25 -10.52
CA ARG A 641 1.77 -16.84 -9.11
C ARG A 641 2.61 -17.75 -8.23
N GLU A 642 2.45 -19.06 -8.34
CA GLU A 642 3.24 -20.03 -7.57
C GLU A 642 4.75 -19.84 -7.81
N LYS A 643 5.13 -19.70 -9.08
CA LYS A 643 6.52 -19.45 -9.47
C LYS A 643 7.02 -18.13 -8.88
N TRP A 644 6.25 -17.06 -9.01
CA TRP A 644 6.59 -15.74 -8.52
C TRP A 644 6.76 -15.71 -6.99
N LEU A 645 5.87 -16.33 -6.22
CA LEU A 645 5.96 -16.41 -4.76
C LEU A 645 7.22 -17.14 -4.30
N LYS A 646 7.57 -18.24 -4.98
CA LYS A 646 8.81 -18.98 -4.68
C LYS A 646 10.05 -18.13 -4.97
N GLU A 647 10.12 -17.52 -6.14
CA GLU A 647 11.25 -16.69 -6.56
C GLU A 647 11.37 -15.41 -5.70
N LYS A 648 10.24 -14.83 -5.26
CA LYS A 648 10.19 -13.64 -4.42
C LYS A 648 10.96 -13.82 -3.11
N THR A 649 10.76 -14.94 -2.42
CA THR A 649 11.47 -15.21 -1.15
C THR A 649 12.99 -15.22 -1.34
N GLU A 650 13.47 -15.91 -2.38
CA GLU A 650 14.92 -15.99 -2.68
C GLU A 650 15.47 -14.62 -3.12
N SER A 651 14.71 -13.88 -3.93
CA SER A 651 15.10 -12.57 -4.43
C SER A 651 15.17 -11.54 -3.30
N ASN A 652 14.17 -11.51 -2.41
CA ASN A 652 14.15 -10.58 -1.28
C ASN A 652 15.30 -10.88 -0.29
N GLU A 653 15.62 -12.15 -0.02
CA GLU A 653 16.76 -12.50 0.83
C GLU A 653 18.09 -12.01 0.21
N LYS A 654 18.24 -12.14 -1.12
CA LYS A 654 19.42 -11.63 -1.83
C LYS A 654 19.50 -10.11 -1.76
N ALA A 655 18.38 -9.40 -2.01
CA ALA A 655 18.33 -7.96 -1.98
C ALA A 655 18.66 -7.40 -0.59
N GLN A 656 18.18 -8.02 0.50
CA GLN A 656 18.53 -7.62 1.86
C GLN A 656 20.02 -7.77 2.16
N LYS A 657 20.67 -8.82 1.66
CA LYS A 657 22.13 -8.98 1.79
C LYS A 657 22.88 -7.92 0.97
N GLU A 658 22.38 -7.57 -0.20
CA GLU A 658 22.97 -6.52 -1.04
C GLU A 658 22.88 -5.15 -0.38
N LEU A 659 21.75 -4.82 0.26
CA LEU A 659 21.57 -3.56 1.01
C LEU A 659 22.71 -3.32 2.02
N ALA A 660 23.18 -4.36 2.70
CA ALA A 660 24.29 -4.25 3.64
C ALA A 660 25.61 -3.82 2.96
N SER A 661 25.79 -4.10 1.66
CA SER A 661 27.00 -3.71 0.90
C SER A 661 27.08 -2.21 0.60
N HIS A 662 25.95 -1.50 0.70
CA HIS A 662 25.89 -0.05 0.47
C HIS A 662 26.37 0.76 1.69
N VAL A 663 26.49 0.16 2.87
CA VAL A 663 26.98 0.81 4.09
C VAL A 663 28.50 0.91 4.05
N LYS A 664 29.04 2.13 4.14
CA LYS A 664 30.48 2.44 4.06
C LYS A 664 30.99 3.17 5.28
#